data_aed8bc405bea2d11007eb4d8d6988dff
#
_entry.id   aed8bc405bea2d11007eb4d8d6988dff
#
_cell.length_a   1.000
_cell.length_b   1.000
_cell.length_c   1.000
_cell.angle_alpha   90.00
_cell.angle_beta   90.00
_cell.angle_gamma   90.00
#
_symmetry.space_group_name_H-M   'P 1'
#
loop_
_entity.id
_entity.type
_entity.pdbx_description
1 polymer ?
#
loop_
_entity_poly.entity_id
_entity_poly.type
_entity_poly.pdbx_seq_one_letter_code
_entity_poly.pdbx_strand_id
1 'polypeptide(L)'
;MPKPQGINDLYTSQAEVLVAWFERKDERDTVVKLHTGGGKTLVGLLIAQSTLNDLKEPVLYLAPTTQLVKQTLEKAKSLGILAVPYTRGQPLHDDFVNGKAVMVASYKALFNGHSKFGVRGQKMPIRVGAIILDDAHVAFSVVRESFTLEVSSKDDNETYKALCTLFRTAFRDIDRLGTFDDTVSGLNNGVVEVPYWAWNEQLDTVRGMLRGDGVNVPFAWPLLRDNLHLCHALISSKAFTITSVLPQVNNFPTFADAPRRIYMSATIADDSEIVRTFDADPQLVNNALTSRSLAGISERMILIPSLMPFDFDPQQVAKSTLKQVAGMNLGAVALVHANYAAQAWTDTAQFAEGSDQVENAIEALQSRRTNGPFVFANRYDGIDLPGDSCRVLVMEGLPSGTSDYELLRAATLYGGATISRMLAQRIEQGIGRGARGAGDHCVVLLLGSDLAGWIAKDANFRLLTSATRAQLEMGSTVSKEVSDVNDLTNTIALSINRDIGWIEYHAATLAENVGPEAPDPKRFNTASTERKAFNLWADGFYDKAIARLDQVAGSQDAVDDQTRGWLYQLAGRIADNWGQAERSDELQRSAFSANRNLLRPRTSPPYRPLPSPGAQGAAIAAQLRGYRIRRGLLQRFEEVVSKLHGNASANQFEQALADLGSLIGLTTERHDVGGEGPDVLWLLPNKAALILEAKSRKQDKNPLTKEEHGQLLVAEQWFVQNYPGYSSHRVIVHPTNKATAAASAHESYALTLDRLNQLVAESRVLLRELCESQLTDIELEGQCQHSIEHSPIRADRLVNYLVPFVEG
;
A
#
# COMPACT_ATOMS: atom_id res chain seq x y z
N MET A 1 38.32 -18.40 8.43
CA MET A 1 38.30 -18.18 9.90
C MET A 1 38.14 -19.52 10.59
N PRO A 2 38.86 -19.84 11.65
CA PRO A 2 38.53 -20.99 12.48
C PRO A 2 37.16 -20.74 13.15
N LYS A 3 36.34 -21.77 13.18
CA LYS A 3 35.00 -21.70 13.81
C LYS A 3 35.14 -21.47 15.31
N PRO A 4 34.53 -20.42 15.89
CA PRO A 4 34.57 -20.20 17.32
C PRO A 4 33.90 -21.36 18.07
N GLN A 5 34.41 -21.67 19.29
CA GLN A 5 33.85 -22.72 20.11
C GLN A 5 32.42 -22.40 20.55
N GLY A 6 31.49 -23.34 20.40
CA GLY A 6 30.10 -23.19 20.77
C GLY A 6 29.16 -22.65 19.66
N ILE A 7 29.67 -22.44 18.44
CA ILE A 7 28.83 -22.06 17.29
C ILE A 7 28.47 -23.31 16.49
N ASN A 8 27.18 -23.44 16.17
CA ASN A 8 26.66 -24.53 15.33
C ASN A 8 27.16 -24.41 13.89
N ASP A 9 27.08 -25.49 13.12
CA ASP A 9 27.32 -25.46 11.69
C ASP A 9 26.29 -24.61 10.98
N LEU A 10 26.63 -24.12 9.78
CA LEU A 10 25.69 -23.38 8.93
C LEU A 10 24.50 -24.30 8.58
N TYR A 11 23.32 -23.73 8.61
CA TYR A 11 22.17 -24.40 7.99
C TYR A 11 22.40 -24.55 6.49
N THR A 12 21.80 -25.58 5.90
CA THR A 12 21.90 -25.85 4.45
C THR A 12 21.56 -24.61 3.62
N SER A 13 20.51 -23.90 3.99
CA SER A 13 20.07 -22.67 3.32
C SER A 13 21.12 -21.55 3.34
N GLN A 14 21.84 -21.41 4.46
CA GLN A 14 22.91 -20.42 4.61
C GLN A 14 24.14 -20.81 3.78
N ALA A 15 24.51 -22.09 3.81
CA ALA A 15 25.65 -22.61 3.05
C ALA A 15 25.43 -22.49 1.53
N GLU A 16 24.25 -22.86 1.03
CA GLU A 16 23.89 -22.73 -0.39
C GLU A 16 24.03 -21.28 -0.88
N VAL A 17 23.47 -20.34 -0.14
CA VAL A 17 23.50 -18.92 -0.49
C VAL A 17 24.91 -18.34 -0.43
N LEU A 18 25.73 -18.71 0.56
CA LEU A 18 27.10 -18.26 0.67
C LEU A 18 27.99 -18.80 -0.46
N VAL A 19 27.81 -20.07 -0.87
CA VAL A 19 28.50 -20.65 -2.03
C VAL A 19 28.13 -19.91 -3.31
N ALA A 20 26.82 -19.75 -3.55
CA ALA A 20 26.32 -19.05 -4.72
C ALA A 20 26.77 -17.57 -4.75
N TRP A 21 26.83 -16.90 -3.59
CA TRP A 21 27.37 -15.54 -3.50
C TRP A 21 28.86 -15.52 -3.85
N PHE A 22 29.62 -16.46 -3.36
CA PHE A 22 31.08 -16.50 -3.60
C PHE A 22 31.43 -16.65 -5.09
N GLU A 23 30.61 -17.42 -5.83
CA GLU A 23 30.75 -17.58 -7.30
C GLU A 23 30.45 -16.29 -8.05
N ARG A 24 29.61 -15.39 -7.45
CA ARG A 24 29.11 -14.13 -8.02
C ARG A 24 29.64 -12.90 -7.27
N LYS A 25 30.68 -13.03 -6.45
CA LYS A 25 31.16 -11.96 -5.55
C LYS A 25 31.61 -10.66 -6.24
N ASP A 26 31.93 -10.75 -7.54
CA ASP A 26 32.36 -9.59 -8.33
C ASP A 26 31.18 -8.86 -9.01
N GLU A 27 29.97 -9.34 -8.87
CA GLU A 27 28.76 -8.62 -9.28
C GLU A 27 28.50 -7.47 -8.29
N ARG A 28 28.17 -6.30 -8.87
CA ARG A 28 27.96 -5.10 -8.07
C ARG A 28 26.74 -5.20 -7.17
N ASP A 29 25.60 -5.63 -7.72
CA ASP A 29 24.32 -5.70 -7.03
C ASP A 29 23.90 -7.15 -6.83
N THR A 30 23.87 -7.61 -5.59
CA THR A 30 23.46 -8.98 -5.26
C THR A 30 22.30 -8.95 -4.27
N VAL A 31 21.19 -9.59 -4.61
CA VAL A 31 20.07 -9.78 -3.68
C VAL A 31 20.19 -11.16 -3.05
N VAL A 32 20.15 -11.20 -1.71
CA VAL A 32 20.17 -12.42 -0.91
C VAL A 32 18.82 -12.57 -0.22
N LYS A 33 18.08 -13.62 -0.58
CA LYS A 33 16.78 -13.94 0.00
C LYS A 33 16.89 -15.15 0.93
N LEU A 34 16.60 -14.92 2.19
CA LEU A 34 16.48 -15.98 3.18
C LEU A 34 15.19 -15.76 3.97
N HIS A 35 14.50 -16.84 4.27
CA HIS A 35 13.27 -16.78 5.10
C HIS A 35 13.51 -16.02 6.41
N THR A 36 12.47 -15.44 6.94
CA THR A 36 12.52 -14.80 8.26
C THR A 36 13.01 -15.83 9.30
N GLY A 37 14.03 -15.47 10.10
CA GLY A 37 14.71 -16.42 11.00
C GLY A 37 15.79 -17.29 10.36
N GLY A 38 15.98 -17.25 9.04
CA GLY A 38 17.03 -17.99 8.30
C GLY A 38 18.47 -17.53 8.55
N GLY A 39 18.68 -16.59 9.48
CA GLY A 39 20.01 -16.14 9.89
C GLY A 39 20.66 -15.17 8.90
N LYS A 40 19.89 -14.28 8.27
CA LYS A 40 20.37 -13.24 7.36
C LYS A 40 21.59 -12.49 7.91
N THR A 41 21.51 -12.04 9.17
CA THR A 41 22.60 -11.29 9.81
C THR A 41 23.91 -12.08 9.85
N LEU A 42 23.85 -13.40 10.10
CA LEU A 42 25.03 -14.27 10.04
C LEU A 42 25.63 -14.30 8.64
N VAL A 43 24.79 -14.53 7.63
CA VAL A 43 25.20 -14.57 6.22
C VAL A 43 25.82 -13.23 5.81
N GLY A 44 25.15 -12.10 6.13
CA GLY A 44 25.67 -10.76 5.83
C GLY A 44 27.00 -10.44 6.50
N LEU A 45 27.20 -10.85 7.76
CA LEU A 45 28.48 -10.67 8.46
C LEU A 45 29.59 -11.54 7.86
N LEU A 46 29.30 -12.77 7.42
CA LEU A 46 30.28 -13.63 6.75
C LEU A 46 30.66 -13.06 5.37
N ILE A 47 29.69 -12.54 4.61
CA ILE A 47 29.96 -11.82 3.35
C ILE A 47 30.81 -10.58 3.61
N ALA A 48 30.49 -9.79 4.64
CA ALA A 48 31.26 -8.60 5.00
C ALA A 48 32.70 -8.95 5.36
N GLN A 49 32.91 -9.98 6.18
CA GLN A 49 34.26 -10.44 6.55
C GLN A 49 35.02 -11.00 5.36
N SER A 50 34.38 -11.77 4.47
CA SER A 50 34.98 -12.30 3.24
C SER A 50 35.45 -11.15 2.34
N THR A 51 34.59 -10.13 2.14
CA THR A 51 34.95 -8.94 1.33
C THR A 51 36.07 -8.14 1.94
N LEU A 52 36.08 -7.96 3.28
CA LEU A 52 37.17 -7.28 3.99
C LEU A 52 38.51 -8.00 3.78
N ASN A 53 38.51 -9.34 3.80
CA ASN A 53 39.70 -10.15 3.58
C ASN A 53 40.17 -10.11 2.11
N ASP A 54 39.25 -10.05 1.16
CA ASP A 54 39.46 -10.07 -0.28
C ASP A 54 40.00 -8.72 -0.77
N LEU A 55 39.28 -7.64 -0.50
CA LEU A 55 39.57 -6.31 -1.05
C LEU A 55 40.49 -5.47 -0.16
N LYS A 56 40.59 -5.75 1.13
CA LYS A 56 41.31 -4.92 2.12
C LYS A 56 40.82 -3.46 2.17
N GLU A 57 39.54 -3.24 1.82
CA GLU A 57 38.88 -1.96 1.84
C GLU A 57 37.79 -1.95 2.94
N PRO A 58 37.39 -0.76 3.45
CA PRO A 58 36.32 -0.64 4.43
C PRO A 58 35.03 -1.32 3.99
N VAL A 59 34.35 -1.97 4.92
CA VAL A 59 33.02 -2.58 4.66
C VAL A 59 32.00 -1.99 5.60
N LEU A 60 30.89 -1.51 5.02
CA LEU A 60 29.79 -0.89 5.75
C LEU A 60 28.60 -1.85 5.81
N TYR A 61 28.10 -2.14 7.00
CA TYR A 61 26.89 -2.92 7.26
C TYR A 61 25.80 -1.98 7.75
N LEU A 62 24.70 -1.87 7.01
CA LEU A 62 23.57 -0.99 7.29
C LEU A 62 22.39 -1.78 7.84
N ALA A 63 21.85 -1.34 8.97
CA ALA A 63 20.65 -1.90 9.58
C ALA A 63 19.54 -0.84 9.73
N PRO A 64 18.26 -1.22 9.70
CA PRO A 64 17.15 -0.27 9.73
C PRO A 64 17.03 0.53 11.02
N THR A 65 17.29 -0.09 12.17
CA THR A 65 17.09 0.49 13.50
C THR A 65 18.34 0.44 14.37
N THR A 66 18.41 1.30 15.38
CA THR A 66 19.49 1.30 16.37
C THR A 66 19.56 -0.01 17.15
N GLN A 67 18.42 -0.64 17.41
CA GLN A 67 18.35 -1.94 18.07
C GLN A 67 19.01 -3.04 17.22
N LEU A 68 18.70 -3.09 15.92
CA LEU A 68 19.33 -4.04 14.99
C LEU A 68 20.83 -3.79 14.83
N VAL A 69 21.29 -2.52 14.90
CA VAL A 69 22.72 -2.20 14.92
C VAL A 69 23.38 -2.86 16.14
N LYS A 70 22.81 -2.73 17.35
CA LYS A 70 23.33 -3.38 18.57
C LYS A 70 23.35 -4.89 18.44
N GLN A 71 22.26 -5.51 18.02
CA GLN A 71 22.18 -6.96 17.82
C GLN A 71 23.19 -7.47 16.79
N THR A 72 23.42 -6.74 15.71
CA THR A 72 24.42 -7.07 14.69
C THR A 72 25.86 -7.02 15.26
N LEU A 73 26.17 -6.01 16.08
CA LEU A 73 27.46 -5.91 16.76
C LEU A 73 27.68 -7.06 17.76
N GLU A 74 26.67 -7.41 18.54
CA GLU A 74 26.72 -8.55 19.47
C GLU A 74 26.91 -9.88 18.70
N LYS A 75 26.20 -10.05 17.59
CA LYS A 75 26.35 -11.21 16.72
C LYS A 75 27.76 -11.27 16.11
N ALA A 76 28.28 -10.15 15.60
CA ALA A 76 29.64 -10.07 15.08
C ALA A 76 30.67 -10.48 16.15
N LYS A 77 30.54 -9.96 17.38
CA LYS A 77 31.38 -10.32 18.52
C LYS A 77 31.33 -11.82 18.82
N SER A 78 30.15 -12.42 18.82
CA SER A 78 29.98 -13.88 19.06
C SER A 78 30.64 -14.73 17.98
N LEU A 79 30.74 -14.21 16.75
CA LEU A 79 31.39 -14.85 15.60
C LEU A 79 32.88 -14.59 15.50
N GLY A 80 33.45 -13.77 16.39
CA GLY A 80 34.85 -13.35 16.32
C GLY A 80 35.16 -12.43 15.14
N ILE A 81 34.16 -11.74 14.59
CA ILE A 81 34.28 -10.74 13.53
C ILE A 81 34.52 -9.38 14.17
N LEU A 82 35.59 -8.70 13.76
CA LEU A 82 35.87 -7.35 14.25
C LEU A 82 34.87 -6.36 13.62
N ALA A 83 33.96 -5.85 14.43
CA ALA A 83 32.97 -4.87 14.02
C ALA A 83 32.98 -3.68 14.98
N VAL A 84 32.79 -2.47 14.43
CA VAL A 84 32.78 -1.20 15.16
C VAL A 84 31.48 -0.45 14.90
N PRO A 85 30.92 0.23 15.90
CA PRO A 85 29.70 1.01 15.71
C PRO A 85 30.00 2.35 15.03
N TYR A 86 29.02 2.84 14.24
CA TYR A 86 28.97 4.26 13.91
C TYR A 86 28.46 5.06 15.11
N THR A 87 29.24 6.06 15.54
CA THR A 87 28.85 6.95 16.65
C THR A 87 28.60 8.36 16.13
N ARG A 88 27.39 8.86 16.36
CA ARG A 88 27.02 10.24 15.99
C ARG A 88 27.92 11.24 16.73
N GLY A 89 28.39 12.28 16.01
CA GLY A 89 29.27 13.28 16.60
C GLY A 89 30.76 12.92 16.63
N GLN A 90 31.13 11.63 16.59
CA GLN A 90 32.54 11.18 16.63
C GLN A 90 33.12 10.99 15.21
N PRO A 91 34.41 11.11 14.99
CA PRO A 91 35.05 10.67 13.73
C PRO A 91 34.72 9.22 13.39
N LEU A 92 34.89 8.83 12.13
CA LEU A 92 34.81 7.42 11.76
C LEU A 92 35.95 6.63 12.39
N HIS A 93 35.66 5.40 12.84
CA HIS A 93 36.63 4.58 13.55
C HIS A 93 37.82 4.24 12.66
N ASP A 94 39.06 4.36 13.17
CA ASP A 94 40.28 4.13 12.41
C ASP A 94 40.39 2.72 11.81
N ASP A 95 39.96 1.69 12.55
CA ASP A 95 39.96 0.32 12.04
C ASP A 95 39.01 0.14 10.86
N PHE A 96 37.89 0.89 10.83
CA PHE A 96 37.01 0.90 9.65
C PHE A 96 37.71 1.57 8.47
N VAL A 97 38.20 2.79 8.66
CA VAL A 97 38.83 3.58 7.59
C VAL A 97 40.06 2.84 6.99
N ASN A 98 40.76 2.08 7.81
CA ASN A 98 41.92 1.28 7.39
C ASN A 98 41.55 -0.13 6.87
N GLY A 99 40.28 -0.46 6.66
CA GLY A 99 39.89 -1.75 6.14
C GLY A 99 40.18 -2.93 7.06
N LYS A 100 40.17 -2.73 8.38
CA LYS A 100 40.43 -3.76 9.41
C LYS A 100 39.16 -4.27 10.07
N ALA A 101 38.11 -3.44 10.15
CA ALA A 101 36.85 -3.76 10.81
C ALA A 101 35.67 -3.43 9.93
N VAL A 102 34.56 -4.20 10.11
CA VAL A 102 33.25 -3.89 9.55
C VAL A 102 32.60 -2.77 10.38
N MET A 103 32.17 -1.67 9.77
CA MET A 103 31.38 -0.68 10.49
C MET A 103 29.89 -1.03 10.39
N VAL A 104 29.20 -1.08 11.53
CA VAL A 104 27.75 -1.27 11.60
C VAL A 104 27.08 0.06 11.91
N ALA A 105 26.15 0.47 11.06
CA ALA A 105 25.48 1.76 11.13
C ALA A 105 23.99 1.65 10.76
N SER A 106 23.20 2.68 11.10
CA SER A 106 21.84 2.79 10.55
C SER A 106 21.86 3.37 9.15
N TYR A 107 20.82 3.10 8.35
CA TYR A 107 20.65 3.71 7.02
C TYR A 107 20.73 5.25 7.09
N LYS A 108 20.15 5.86 8.13
CA LYS A 108 20.18 7.32 8.35
C LYS A 108 21.60 7.87 8.62
N ALA A 109 22.57 7.03 8.97
CA ALA A 109 23.96 7.48 9.10
C ALA A 109 24.62 7.72 7.75
N LEU A 110 24.29 6.92 6.75
CA LEU A 110 24.78 7.09 5.38
C LEU A 110 23.94 8.10 4.59
N PHE A 111 22.61 7.92 4.57
CA PHE A 111 21.68 8.73 3.79
C PHE A 111 21.17 9.91 4.61
N ASN A 112 21.88 11.02 4.63
CA ASN A 112 21.48 12.30 5.21
C ASN A 112 22.33 13.44 4.67
N GLY A 113 21.82 14.68 4.70
CA GLY A 113 22.51 15.86 4.15
C GLY A 113 23.82 16.24 4.84
N HIS A 114 24.13 15.65 5.99
CA HIS A 114 25.38 15.86 6.76
C HIS A 114 26.20 14.57 6.93
N SER A 115 26.03 13.63 6.01
CA SER A 115 26.69 12.32 6.08
C SER A 115 28.19 12.43 6.22
N LYS A 116 28.77 11.70 7.18
CA LYS A 116 30.22 11.61 7.34
C LYS A 116 30.90 10.76 6.27
N PHE A 117 30.13 9.95 5.58
CA PHE A 117 30.62 9.14 4.46
C PHE A 117 30.81 9.96 3.18
N GLY A 118 30.30 11.19 3.13
CA GLY A 118 30.42 12.11 2.02
C GLY A 118 29.11 12.30 1.25
N VAL A 119 28.86 13.55 0.86
CA VAL A 119 27.76 13.97 0.00
C VAL A 119 28.37 14.70 -1.19
N ARG A 120 27.92 14.41 -2.40
CA ARG A 120 28.44 15.00 -3.65
C ARG A 120 28.45 16.54 -3.57
N GLY A 121 29.57 17.14 -3.91
CA GLY A 121 29.76 18.60 -3.88
C GLY A 121 29.93 19.23 -2.47
N GLN A 122 29.82 18.44 -1.39
CA GLN A 122 29.96 18.99 -0.02
C GLN A 122 31.17 18.44 0.74
N LYS A 123 31.45 17.15 0.63
CA LYS A 123 32.48 16.45 1.37
C LYS A 123 33.06 15.30 0.58
N MET A 124 34.39 15.09 0.70
CA MET A 124 35.06 13.92 0.11
C MET A 124 34.40 12.60 0.54
N PRO A 125 34.06 11.73 -0.40
CA PRO A 125 33.48 10.43 -0.08
C PRO A 125 34.49 9.48 0.53
N ILE A 126 34.02 8.61 1.42
CA ILE A 126 34.77 7.47 1.91
C ILE A 126 34.60 6.32 0.91
N ARG A 127 35.72 5.83 0.35
CA ARG A 127 35.68 4.65 -0.50
C ARG A 127 35.47 3.40 0.36
N VAL A 128 34.57 2.52 -0.09
CA VAL A 128 34.26 1.24 0.58
C VAL A 128 34.31 0.09 -0.43
N GLY A 129 34.74 -1.09 0.02
CA GLY A 129 34.78 -2.31 -0.79
C GLY A 129 33.41 -2.99 -0.91
N ALA A 130 32.54 -2.83 0.10
CA ALA A 130 31.17 -3.30 0.03
C ALA A 130 30.24 -2.55 0.98
N ILE A 131 28.94 -2.58 0.64
CA ILE A 131 27.85 -2.18 1.52
C ILE A 131 26.88 -3.35 1.62
N ILE A 132 26.62 -3.82 2.84
CA ILE A 132 25.60 -4.79 3.15
C ILE A 132 24.36 -4.03 3.65
N LEU A 133 23.22 -4.24 2.99
CA LEU A 133 21.94 -3.60 3.31
C LEU A 133 21.04 -4.65 3.96
N ASP A 134 20.99 -4.68 5.29
CA ASP A 134 20.17 -5.63 6.04
C ASP A 134 18.70 -5.18 6.04
N ASP A 135 17.78 -6.14 5.91
CA ASP A 135 16.34 -5.90 5.74
C ASP A 135 16.06 -4.80 4.71
N ALA A 136 16.61 -4.97 3.50
CA ALA A 136 16.58 -3.97 2.42
C ALA A 136 15.18 -3.43 2.08
N HIS A 137 14.12 -4.20 2.33
CA HIS A 137 12.75 -3.79 2.14
C HIS A 137 12.28 -2.73 3.17
N VAL A 138 12.77 -2.76 4.40
CA VAL A 138 12.52 -1.71 5.41
C VAL A 138 13.30 -0.44 5.06
N ALA A 139 14.43 -0.60 4.40
CA ALA A 139 15.26 0.53 4.00
C ALA A 139 14.56 1.48 3.00
N PHE A 140 13.59 1.01 2.22
CA PHE A 140 12.91 1.87 1.23
C PHE A 140 12.25 3.08 1.88
N SER A 141 11.49 2.88 2.94
CA SER A 141 10.86 3.96 3.71
C SER A 141 11.90 4.82 4.42
N VAL A 142 12.87 4.19 5.10
CA VAL A 142 13.92 4.91 5.85
C VAL A 142 14.78 5.78 4.94
N VAL A 143 15.14 5.29 3.75
CA VAL A 143 15.90 6.08 2.77
C VAL A 143 15.05 7.20 2.21
N ARG A 144 13.78 6.96 1.89
CA ARG A 144 12.85 8.01 1.43
C ARG A 144 12.69 9.12 2.46
N GLU A 145 12.52 8.78 3.75
CA GLU A 145 12.45 9.76 4.83
C GLU A 145 13.66 10.71 4.84
N SER A 146 14.85 10.22 4.48
CA SER A 146 16.07 11.05 4.41
C SER A 146 16.00 12.11 3.29
N PHE A 147 15.14 11.91 2.30
CA PHE A 147 14.83 12.84 1.21
C PHE A 147 13.41 13.44 1.33
N THR A 148 12.91 13.53 2.54
CA THR A 148 11.58 14.07 2.83
C THR A 148 11.70 15.15 3.92
N LEU A 149 11.02 16.25 3.67
CA LEU A 149 10.86 17.35 4.60
C LEU A 149 9.38 17.51 4.92
N GLU A 150 9.05 17.52 6.20
CA GLU A 150 7.69 17.71 6.69
C GLU A 150 7.59 19.00 7.49
N VAL A 151 6.63 19.85 7.13
CA VAL A 151 6.22 21.02 7.90
C VAL A 151 4.94 20.64 8.63
N SER A 152 5.05 20.38 9.93
CA SER A 152 3.97 19.87 10.77
C SER A 152 2.88 20.91 10.98
N SER A 153 1.62 20.54 10.79
CA SER A 153 0.47 21.43 11.11
C SER A 153 0.34 21.71 12.62
N LYS A 154 0.94 20.87 13.47
CA LYS A 154 0.90 21.00 14.92
C LYS A 154 2.08 21.80 15.46
N ASP A 155 3.30 21.50 14.97
CA ASP A 155 4.55 22.04 15.54
C ASP A 155 4.98 23.34 14.84
N ASP A 156 4.63 23.53 13.55
CA ASP A 156 4.89 24.75 12.76
C ASP A 156 3.65 25.13 11.92
N ASN A 157 2.58 25.48 12.62
CA ASN A 157 1.27 25.78 12.05
C ASN A 157 1.27 27.00 11.12
N GLU A 158 2.11 28.00 11.40
CA GLU A 158 2.17 29.21 10.59
C GLU A 158 2.77 28.94 9.22
N THR A 159 3.90 28.26 9.16
CA THR A 159 4.54 27.86 7.89
C THR A 159 3.65 26.87 7.13
N TYR A 160 3.02 25.90 7.82
CA TYR A 160 2.08 24.97 7.20
C TYR A 160 0.92 25.72 6.53
N LYS A 161 0.25 26.64 7.24
CA LYS A 161 -0.86 27.42 6.69
C LYS A 161 -0.42 28.34 5.55
N ALA A 162 0.75 28.96 5.64
CA ALA A 162 1.28 29.80 4.59
C ALA A 162 1.53 29.00 3.29
N LEU A 163 2.14 27.80 3.41
CA LEU A 163 2.34 26.90 2.28
C LEU A 163 1.01 26.40 1.69
N CYS A 164 0.04 26.01 2.50
CA CYS A 164 -1.28 25.61 2.02
C CYS A 164 -1.99 26.75 1.28
N THR A 165 -1.93 27.98 1.82
CA THR A 165 -2.53 29.17 1.20
C THR A 165 -1.90 29.50 -0.14
N LEU A 166 -0.57 29.33 -0.28
CA LEU A 166 0.17 29.58 -1.51
C LEU A 166 -0.37 28.73 -2.69
N PHE A 167 -0.79 27.51 -2.43
CA PHE A 167 -1.23 26.59 -3.47
C PHE A 167 -2.76 26.45 -3.60
N ARG A 168 -3.55 27.09 -2.74
CA ARG A 168 -5.01 26.95 -2.73
C ARG A 168 -5.66 27.32 -4.09
N THR A 169 -5.14 28.33 -4.77
CA THR A 169 -5.63 28.73 -6.09
C THR A 169 -5.42 27.64 -7.14
N ALA A 170 -4.27 26.94 -7.12
CA ALA A 170 -4.01 25.85 -8.05
C ALA A 170 -5.03 24.70 -7.94
N PHE A 171 -5.54 24.43 -6.75
CA PHE A 171 -6.62 23.45 -6.56
C PHE A 171 -7.98 23.95 -7.07
N ARG A 172 -8.24 25.26 -7.01
CA ARG A 172 -9.43 25.84 -7.65
C ARG A 172 -9.39 25.68 -9.16
N ASP A 173 -8.23 25.95 -9.77
CA ASP A 173 -8.03 25.93 -11.22
C ASP A 173 -8.17 24.53 -11.83
N ILE A 174 -8.15 23.48 -11.02
CA ILE A 174 -8.38 22.09 -11.43
C ILE A 174 -9.67 21.51 -10.82
N ASP A 175 -10.61 22.32 -10.33
CA ASP A 175 -11.89 21.94 -9.72
C ASP A 175 -11.73 20.95 -8.55
N ARG A 176 -10.70 21.14 -7.70
CA ARG A 176 -10.41 20.29 -6.52
C ARG A 176 -10.35 21.08 -5.23
N LEU A 177 -10.90 22.30 -5.22
CA LEU A 177 -10.85 23.17 -4.05
C LEU A 177 -11.53 22.55 -2.82
N GLY A 178 -12.71 21.92 -2.99
CA GLY A 178 -13.42 21.26 -1.89
C GLY A 178 -12.60 20.11 -1.28
N THR A 179 -11.97 19.28 -2.10
CA THR A 179 -11.08 18.20 -1.63
C THR A 179 -9.88 18.76 -0.86
N PHE A 180 -9.30 19.85 -1.34
CA PHE A 180 -8.20 20.54 -0.65
C PHE A 180 -8.65 21.08 0.71
N ASP A 181 -9.75 21.84 0.76
CA ASP A 181 -10.27 22.43 2.00
C ASP A 181 -10.66 21.35 3.03
N ASP A 182 -11.30 20.25 2.60
CA ASP A 182 -11.61 19.08 3.44
C ASP A 182 -10.35 18.40 3.98
N THR A 183 -9.29 18.31 3.17
CA THR A 183 -8.01 17.71 3.60
C THR A 183 -7.31 18.59 4.63
N VAL A 184 -7.19 19.89 4.35
CA VAL A 184 -6.51 20.83 5.27
C VAL A 184 -7.27 20.96 6.60
N SER A 185 -8.61 20.92 6.58
CA SER A 185 -9.45 20.98 7.79
C SER A 185 -9.50 19.66 8.58
N GLY A 186 -9.00 18.56 8.03
CA GLY A 186 -9.02 17.23 8.67
C GLY A 186 -10.37 16.51 8.55
N LEU A 187 -11.28 16.98 7.73
CA LEU A 187 -12.52 16.28 7.38
C LEU A 187 -12.25 15.08 6.47
N ASN A 188 -11.14 15.13 5.73
CA ASN A 188 -10.64 14.04 4.93
C ASN A 188 -9.24 13.63 5.44
N ASN A 189 -9.05 12.34 5.75
CA ASN A 189 -7.76 11.79 6.18
C ASN A 189 -6.84 11.43 4.99
N GLY A 190 -7.18 11.85 3.78
CA GLY A 190 -6.38 11.62 2.58
C GLY A 190 -5.19 12.57 2.44
N VAL A 191 -4.46 12.37 1.35
CA VAL A 191 -3.35 13.22 0.94
C VAL A 191 -3.64 13.75 -0.45
N VAL A 192 -3.41 15.04 -0.68
CA VAL A 192 -3.51 15.67 -2.01
C VAL A 192 -2.13 16.12 -2.48
N GLU A 193 -1.85 15.91 -3.76
CA GLU A 193 -0.62 16.41 -4.39
C GLU A 193 -0.85 17.81 -4.95
N VAL A 194 0.06 18.73 -4.65
CA VAL A 194 0.12 20.05 -5.29
C VAL A 194 0.39 19.84 -6.78
N PRO A 195 -0.40 20.44 -7.69
CA PRO A 195 -0.13 20.35 -9.12
C PRO A 195 1.33 20.74 -9.43
N TYR A 196 2.06 19.86 -10.12
CA TYR A 196 3.51 20.03 -10.32
C TYR A 196 3.87 21.32 -11.07
N TRP A 197 3.00 21.81 -11.95
CA TRP A 197 3.20 23.10 -12.61
C TRP A 197 3.10 24.29 -11.64
N ALA A 198 2.13 24.26 -10.70
CA ALA A 198 2.03 25.28 -9.68
C ALA A 198 3.20 25.17 -8.68
N TRP A 199 3.65 23.95 -8.38
CA TRP A 199 4.84 23.71 -7.59
C TRP A 199 6.07 24.35 -8.24
N ASN A 200 6.32 24.11 -9.53
CA ASN A 200 7.46 24.64 -10.28
C ASN A 200 7.45 26.17 -10.35
N GLU A 201 6.29 26.80 -10.46
CA GLU A 201 6.15 28.28 -10.48
C GLU A 201 6.53 28.91 -9.14
N GLN A 202 6.41 28.20 -8.01
CA GLN A 202 6.60 28.73 -6.66
C GLN A 202 7.88 28.27 -5.95
N LEU A 203 8.81 27.61 -6.64
CA LEU A 203 10.01 27.03 -6.02
C LEU A 203 10.83 28.05 -5.22
N ASP A 204 11.01 29.27 -5.74
CA ASP A 204 11.79 30.31 -5.05
C ASP A 204 11.04 30.87 -3.84
N THR A 205 9.73 31.02 -3.92
CA THR A 205 8.87 31.42 -2.80
C THR A 205 8.94 30.38 -1.67
N VAL A 206 8.78 29.11 -2.01
CA VAL A 206 8.89 27.98 -1.04
C VAL A 206 10.29 27.95 -0.42
N ARG A 207 11.34 28.10 -1.23
CA ARG A 207 12.72 28.14 -0.75
C ARG A 207 12.95 29.31 0.23
N GLY A 208 12.32 30.46 -0.03
CA GLY A 208 12.33 31.61 0.86
C GLY A 208 11.63 31.33 2.20
N MET A 209 10.42 30.73 2.15
CA MET A 209 9.64 30.38 3.36
C MET A 209 10.39 29.39 4.25
N LEU A 210 11.08 28.41 3.67
CA LEU A 210 11.80 27.34 4.39
C LEU A 210 13.20 27.76 4.90
N ARG A 211 13.68 28.95 4.55
CA ARG A 211 14.96 29.50 5.06
C ARG A 211 14.80 30.34 6.33
N GLY A 212 13.56 30.60 6.77
CA GLY A 212 13.29 31.44 7.94
C GLY A 212 13.72 30.82 9.27
N ASP A 213 13.99 31.66 10.25
CA ASP A 213 14.25 31.25 11.63
C ASP A 213 13.01 30.53 12.18
N GLY A 214 13.13 29.25 12.51
CA GLY A 214 12.04 28.45 13.08
C GLY A 214 11.72 27.15 12.35
N VAL A 215 12.09 27.00 11.09
CA VAL A 215 11.94 25.72 10.35
C VAL A 215 13.10 24.79 10.70
N ASN A 216 12.85 23.81 11.55
CA ASN A 216 13.88 22.84 11.95
C ASN A 216 14.00 21.70 10.92
N VAL A 217 14.83 21.90 9.89
CA VAL A 217 15.02 20.95 8.78
C VAL A 217 16.49 20.56 8.54
N PRO A 218 17.24 20.15 9.59
CA PRO A 218 18.70 20.08 9.48
C PRO A 218 19.22 18.96 8.59
N PHE A 219 18.48 17.87 8.36
CA PHE A 219 19.03 16.68 7.69
C PHE A 219 18.57 16.51 6.24
N ALA A 220 17.32 16.76 5.92
CA ALA A 220 16.79 16.64 4.57
C ALA A 220 17.07 17.89 3.71
N TRP A 221 17.03 19.09 4.32
CA TRP A 221 17.14 20.33 3.59
C TRP A 221 18.38 20.48 2.70
N PRO A 222 19.60 20.11 3.13
CA PRO A 222 20.77 20.15 2.24
C PRO A 222 20.67 19.26 1.00
N LEU A 223 19.82 18.23 1.02
CA LEU A 223 19.59 17.33 -0.12
C LEU A 223 18.48 17.86 -1.07
N LEU A 224 17.51 18.63 -0.53
CA LEU A 224 16.32 19.05 -1.25
C LEU A 224 16.38 20.47 -1.78
N ARG A 225 17.01 21.42 -1.06
CA ARG A 225 16.93 22.86 -1.32
C ARG A 225 17.26 23.28 -2.76
N ASP A 226 18.22 22.59 -3.38
CA ASP A 226 18.67 22.88 -4.74
C ASP A 226 17.97 21.97 -5.78
N ASN A 227 17.17 21.00 -5.32
CA ASN A 227 16.50 19.96 -6.09
C ASN A 227 14.97 19.94 -5.87
N LEU A 228 14.37 21.05 -5.43
CA LEU A 228 12.91 21.12 -5.19
C LEU A 228 12.08 20.77 -6.42
N HIS A 229 12.58 21.06 -7.62
CA HIS A 229 11.94 20.69 -8.89
C HIS A 229 11.81 19.16 -9.08
N LEU A 230 12.68 18.36 -8.43
CA LEU A 230 12.63 16.89 -8.44
C LEU A 230 11.74 16.32 -7.32
N CYS A 231 10.90 17.15 -6.68
CA CYS A 231 10.10 16.75 -5.53
C CYS A 231 8.60 16.77 -5.81
N HIS A 232 7.87 15.88 -5.11
CA HIS A 232 6.45 16.05 -4.87
C HIS A 232 6.24 17.04 -3.73
N ALA A 233 5.17 17.81 -3.80
CA ALA A 233 4.63 18.58 -2.67
C ALA A 233 3.26 18.00 -2.32
N LEU A 234 3.11 17.52 -1.11
CA LEU A 234 1.94 16.79 -0.63
C LEU A 234 1.31 17.53 0.56
N ILE A 235 0.00 17.51 0.63
CA ILE A 235 -0.75 18.16 1.71
C ILE A 235 -1.64 17.13 2.37
N SER A 236 -1.51 17.00 3.69
CA SER A 236 -2.40 16.28 4.57
C SER A 236 -2.85 17.17 5.71
N SER A 237 -3.83 16.76 6.51
CA SER A 237 -4.21 17.49 7.72
C SER A 237 -3.08 17.60 8.77
N LYS A 238 -2.05 16.76 8.65
CA LYS A 238 -0.95 16.66 9.61
C LYS A 238 0.27 17.44 9.20
N ALA A 239 0.56 17.50 7.88
CA ALA A 239 1.78 18.13 7.39
C ALA A 239 1.67 18.62 5.94
N PHE A 240 2.53 19.55 5.59
CA PHE A 240 2.94 19.84 4.24
C PHE A 240 4.27 19.10 3.98
N THR A 241 4.24 18.10 3.10
CA THR A 241 5.35 17.18 2.89
C THR A 241 6.02 17.45 1.54
N ILE A 242 7.32 17.69 1.54
CA ILE A 242 8.15 17.82 0.33
C ILE A 242 9.03 16.58 0.28
N THR A 243 8.85 15.73 -0.73
CA THR A 243 9.59 14.48 -0.87
C THR A 243 10.12 14.31 -2.29
N SER A 244 11.35 13.84 -2.45
CA SER A 244 11.92 13.57 -3.79
C SER A 244 11.07 12.53 -4.53
N VAL A 245 10.84 12.74 -5.82
CA VAL A 245 10.12 11.77 -6.69
C VAL A 245 10.72 10.38 -6.54
N LEU A 246 12.04 10.27 -6.64
CA LEU A 246 12.80 9.09 -6.21
C LEU A 246 13.99 9.53 -5.33
N PRO A 247 14.42 8.72 -4.35
CA PRO A 247 15.59 9.04 -3.54
C PRO A 247 16.83 9.25 -4.40
N GLN A 248 17.51 10.38 -4.19
CA GLN A 248 18.71 10.76 -4.96
C GLN A 248 19.97 10.09 -4.38
N VAL A 249 19.98 8.75 -4.35
CA VAL A 249 21.06 7.95 -3.75
C VAL A 249 22.42 8.17 -4.40
N ASN A 250 22.43 8.62 -5.66
CA ASN A 250 23.64 8.98 -6.40
C ASN A 250 24.37 10.23 -5.83
N ASN A 251 23.71 10.98 -4.95
CA ASN A 251 24.33 12.05 -4.19
C ASN A 251 25.29 11.55 -3.08
N PHE A 252 25.34 10.24 -2.86
CA PHE A 252 26.22 9.58 -1.91
C PHE A 252 27.24 8.68 -2.63
N PRO A 253 28.41 9.22 -3.06
CA PRO A 253 29.38 8.44 -3.84
C PRO A 253 29.87 7.19 -3.10
N THR A 254 29.96 7.23 -1.76
CA THR A 254 30.26 6.02 -0.96
C THR A 254 29.31 4.86 -1.28
N PHE A 255 28.03 5.17 -1.55
CA PHE A 255 27.03 4.17 -1.95
C PHE A 255 27.03 3.93 -3.47
N ALA A 256 27.02 5.02 -4.24
CA ALA A 256 26.90 4.96 -5.69
C ALA A 256 28.09 4.23 -6.36
N ASP A 257 29.29 4.42 -5.84
CA ASP A 257 30.53 3.89 -6.42
C ASP A 257 31.03 2.61 -5.73
N ALA A 258 30.27 2.09 -4.73
CA ALA A 258 30.63 0.84 -4.06
C ALA A 258 30.67 -0.33 -5.06
N PRO A 259 31.79 -1.09 -5.12
CA PRO A 259 31.91 -2.19 -6.08
C PRO A 259 30.99 -3.38 -5.75
N ARG A 260 30.58 -3.54 -4.49
CA ARG A 260 29.65 -4.59 -4.05
C ARG A 260 28.55 -4.01 -3.18
N ARG A 261 27.31 -4.20 -3.59
CA ARG A 261 26.11 -3.83 -2.81
C ARG A 261 25.24 -5.07 -2.61
N ILE A 262 25.13 -5.53 -1.38
CA ILE A 262 24.44 -6.76 -1.02
C ILE A 262 23.13 -6.42 -0.30
N TYR A 263 22.01 -6.70 -0.94
CA TYR A 263 20.67 -6.44 -0.43
C TYR A 263 20.13 -7.70 0.24
N MET A 264 20.12 -7.69 1.58
CA MET A 264 19.59 -8.80 2.38
C MET A 264 18.09 -8.62 2.57
N SER A 265 17.30 -9.59 2.16
CA SER A 265 15.85 -9.52 2.24
C SER A 265 15.25 -10.83 2.77
N ALA A 266 14.02 -10.75 3.29
CA ALA A 266 13.18 -11.94 3.43
C ALA A 266 12.77 -12.45 2.04
N THR A 267 12.20 -13.64 1.98
CA THR A 267 11.61 -14.17 0.75
C THR A 267 10.40 -13.32 0.36
N ILE A 268 10.58 -12.40 -0.57
CA ILE A 268 9.55 -11.49 -1.08
C ILE A 268 9.43 -11.74 -2.58
N ALA A 269 8.21 -11.71 -3.09
CA ALA A 269 7.93 -11.96 -4.49
C ALA A 269 8.42 -10.83 -5.42
N ASP A 270 8.44 -9.57 -4.96
CA ASP A 270 8.80 -8.41 -5.79
C ASP A 270 9.94 -7.57 -5.20
N ASP A 271 11.09 -7.55 -5.89
CA ASP A 271 12.27 -6.75 -5.54
C ASP A 271 12.40 -5.47 -6.40
N SER A 272 11.38 -5.10 -7.17
CA SER A 272 11.46 -3.95 -8.08
C SER A 272 11.72 -2.63 -7.34
N GLU A 273 11.33 -2.52 -6.06
CA GLU A 273 11.64 -1.36 -5.23
C GLU A 273 13.14 -1.21 -4.93
N ILE A 274 13.93 -2.29 -4.97
CA ILE A 274 15.42 -2.22 -4.88
C ILE A 274 15.95 -1.41 -6.08
N VAL A 275 15.46 -1.71 -7.28
CA VAL A 275 15.83 -0.97 -8.49
C VAL A 275 15.37 0.49 -8.40
N ARG A 276 14.11 0.73 -7.99
CA ARG A 276 13.54 2.07 -7.91
C ARG A 276 14.22 2.94 -6.85
N THR A 277 14.50 2.40 -5.68
CA THR A 277 15.09 3.15 -4.54
C THR A 277 16.59 3.31 -4.65
N PHE A 278 17.32 2.23 -4.97
CA PHE A 278 18.77 2.17 -4.86
C PHE A 278 19.52 2.27 -6.19
N ASP A 279 18.83 2.44 -7.30
CA ASP A 279 19.45 2.44 -8.64
C ASP A 279 20.29 1.19 -8.89
N ALA A 280 19.73 0.04 -8.47
CA ALA A 280 20.39 -1.26 -8.66
C ALA A 280 20.14 -1.79 -10.08
N ASP A 281 21.05 -2.64 -10.56
CA ASP A 281 20.91 -3.27 -11.86
C ASP A 281 19.73 -4.26 -11.88
N PRO A 282 18.69 -4.02 -12.71
CA PRO A 282 17.50 -4.86 -12.74
C PRO A 282 17.77 -6.32 -13.13
N GLN A 283 18.82 -6.59 -13.92
CA GLN A 283 19.16 -7.97 -14.32
C GLN A 283 19.79 -8.72 -13.15
N LEU A 284 20.66 -8.05 -12.39
CA LEU A 284 21.32 -8.62 -11.20
C LEU A 284 20.29 -8.82 -10.08
N VAL A 285 19.38 -7.85 -9.87
CA VAL A 285 18.31 -7.96 -8.87
C VAL A 285 17.35 -9.12 -9.22
N ASN A 286 17.01 -9.30 -10.49
CA ASN A 286 16.14 -10.39 -10.93
C ASN A 286 16.76 -11.78 -10.73
N ASN A 287 18.08 -11.86 -10.60
CA ASN A 287 18.83 -13.10 -10.36
C ASN A 287 19.21 -13.23 -8.87
N ALA A 288 18.23 -13.09 -7.97
CA ALA A 288 18.44 -13.15 -6.53
C ALA A 288 18.97 -14.54 -6.08
N LEU A 289 19.85 -14.52 -5.09
CA LEU A 289 20.34 -15.73 -4.44
C LEU A 289 19.28 -16.23 -3.44
N THR A 290 18.80 -17.44 -3.64
CA THR A 290 17.78 -18.08 -2.81
C THR A 290 18.23 -19.49 -2.43
N SER A 291 17.70 -20.02 -1.32
CA SER A 291 17.86 -21.44 -0.98
C SER A 291 16.63 -22.21 -1.43
N ARG A 292 16.84 -23.45 -1.84
CA ARG A 292 15.78 -24.42 -2.14
C ARG A 292 15.26 -25.14 -0.89
N SER A 293 15.91 -24.96 0.25
CA SER A 293 15.52 -25.61 1.51
C SER A 293 14.25 -25.04 2.09
N LEU A 294 13.24 -25.87 2.34
CA LEU A 294 12.02 -25.53 3.05
C LEU A 294 12.22 -25.39 4.57
N ALA A 295 13.36 -25.82 5.07
CA ALA A 295 13.67 -25.89 6.52
C ALA A 295 13.65 -24.53 7.24
N GLY A 296 13.56 -23.42 6.52
CA GLY A 296 13.44 -22.08 7.11
C GLY A 296 12.02 -21.54 7.19
N ILE A 297 11.02 -22.25 6.65
CA ILE A 297 9.63 -21.81 6.65
C ILE A 297 9.01 -22.14 8.01
N SER A 298 8.53 -21.11 8.71
CA SER A 298 7.82 -21.27 9.98
C SER A 298 6.42 -21.84 9.76
N GLU A 299 5.94 -22.58 10.75
CA GLU A 299 4.59 -23.11 10.74
C GLU A 299 3.58 -21.99 11.07
N ARG A 300 2.68 -21.73 10.15
CA ARG A 300 1.63 -20.71 10.32
C ARG A 300 0.27 -21.29 9.93
N MET A 301 -0.67 -21.29 10.88
CA MET A 301 -2.07 -21.52 10.62
C MET A 301 -2.70 -20.18 10.26
N ILE A 302 -2.97 -19.92 8.99
CA ILE A 302 -3.51 -18.63 8.54
C ILE A 302 -5.00 -18.80 8.24
N LEU A 303 -5.85 -18.14 9.02
CA LEU A 303 -7.29 -18.21 8.89
C LEU A 303 -7.87 -16.84 8.52
N ILE A 304 -8.91 -16.83 7.70
CA ILE A 304 -9.66 -15.63 7.32
C ILE A 304 -11.12 -15.82 7.73
N PRO A 305 -11.47 -15.48 8.98
CA PRO A 305 -12.79 -15.80 9.55
C PRO A 305 -13.98 -15.27 8.72
N SER A 306 -13.87 -14.09 8.13
CA SER A 306 -14.93 -13.50 7.29
C SER A 306 -15.19 -14.23 5.96
N LEU A 307 -14.31 -15.15 5.55
CA LEU A 307 -14.51 -16.00 4.37
C LEU A 307 -15.08 -17.39 4.70
N MET A 308 -15.32 -17.70 5.99
CA MET A 308 -15.92 -18.96 6.43
C MET A 308 -17.40 -19.02 6.05
N PRO A 309 -17.97 -20.23 5.89
CA PRO A 309 -19.33 -20.41 5.34
C PRO A 309 -20.47 -20.17 6.34
N PHE A 310 -20.21 -19.57 7.50
CA PHE A 310 -21.22 -19.24 8.49
C PHE A 310 -21.04 -17.81 9.03
N ASP A 311 -22.12 -17.25 9.58
CA ASP A 311 -22.13 -15.87 10.08
C ASP A 311 -21.79 -15.81 11.57
N PHE A 312 -20.81 -14.97 11.92
CA PHE A 312 -20.41 -14.65 13.27
C PHE A 312 -19.65 -13.30 13.28
N ASP A 313 -19.32 -12.78 14.45
CA ASP A 313 -18.46 -11.60 14.58
C ASP A 313 -16.98 -12.01 14.60
N PRO A 314 -16.23 -11.81 13.51
CA PRO A 314 -14.82 -12.17 13.43
C PRO A 314 -13.94 -11.42 14.44
N GLN A 315 -14.28 -10.15 14.73
CA GLN A 315 -13.51 -9.32 15.67
C GLN A 315 -13.69 -9.84 17.09
N GLN A 316 -14.91 -10.20 17.48
CA GLN A 316 -15.18 -10.76 18.82
C GLN A 316 -14.46 -12.09 19.04
N VAL A 317 -14.43 -12.96 18.02
CA VAL A 317 -13.68 -14.22 18.08
C VAL A 317 -12.17 -13.95 18.22
N ALA A 318 -11.61 -13.04 17.44
CA ALA A 318 -10.21 -12.69 17.54
C ALA A 318 -9.84 -12.09 18.91
N LYS A 319 -10.68 -11.22 19.48
CA LYS A 319 -10.53 -10.67 20.84
C LYS A 319 -10.54 -11.77 21.90
N SER A 320 -11.47 -12.70 21.78
CA SER A 320 -11.56 -13.84 22.70
C SER A 320 -10.31 -14.72 22.62
N THR A 321 -9.84 -15.01 21.40
CA THR A 321 -8.64 -15.81 21.15
C THR A 321 -7.39 -15.13 21.74
N LEU A 322 -7.20 -13.81 21.53
CA LEU A 322 -6.07 -13.07 22.11
C LEU A 322 -6.07 -13.16 23.66
N LYS A 323 -7.24 -12.96 24.30
CA LYS A 323 -7.36 -13.06 25.76
C LYS A 323 -7.07 -14.48 26.27
N GLN A 324 -7.59 -15.48 25.60
CA GLN A 324 -7.39 -16.89 25.97
C GLN A 324 -5.92 -17.28 25.90
N VAL A 325 -5.23 -16.94 24.80
CA VAL A 325 -3.83 -17.28 24.59
C VAL A 325 -2.91 -16.53 25.55
N ALA A 326 -3.17 -15.24 25.81
CA ALA A 326 -2.45 -14.50 26.84
C ALA A 326 -2.63 -15.11 28.23
N GLY A 327 -3.84 -15.63 28.56
CA GLY A 327 -4.12 -16.38 29.80
C GLY A 327 -3.38 -17.72 29.92
N MET A 328 -2.93 -18.29 28.80
CA MET A 328 -2.09 -19.49 28.75
C MET A 328 -0.58 -19.17 28.91
N ASN A 329 -0.22 -17.94 29.26
CA ASN A 329 1.16 -17.41 29.31
C ASN A 329 1.89 -17.45 27.97
N LEU A 330 1.16 -17.25 26.89
CA LEU A 330 1.67 -17.17 25.52
C LEU A 330 1.39 -15.78 24.93
N GLY A 331 2.33 -15.24 24.16
CA GLY A 331 2.21 -13.92 23.58
C GLY A 331 1.08 -13.80 22.56
N ALA A 332 0.33 -12.70 22.66
CA ALA A 332 -0.82 -12.40 21.82
C ALA A 332 -0.76 -10.94 21.33
N VAL A 333 -0.86 -10.74 20.02
CA VAL A 333 -0.64 -9.44 19.38
C VAL A 333 -1.66 -9.18 18.29
N ALA A 334 -2.13 -7.92 18.17
CA ALA A 334 -2.89 -7.43 17.04
C ALA A 334 -2.10 -6.35 16.27
N LEU A 335 -2.05 -6.48 14.95
CA LEU A 335 -1.54 -5.47 14.02
C LEU A 335 -2.71 -4.82 13.30
N VAL A 336 -2.83 -3.51 13.36
CA VAL A 336 -3.90 -2.76 12.69
C VAL A 336 -3.32 -1.74 11.71
N HIS A 337 -4.09 -1.42 10.68
CA HIS A 337 -3.63 -0.57 9.59
C HIS A 337 -3.51 0.93 9.92
N ALA A 338 -4.09 1.39 11.05
CA ALA A 338 -4.05 2.80 11.46
C ALA A 338 -4.28 2.97 12.97
N ASN A 339 -3.83 4.09 13.54
CA ASN A 339 -4.02 4.41 14.96
C ASN A 339 -5.50 4.45 15.36
N TYR A 340 -6.38 4.96 14.48
CA TYR A 340 -7.82 4.97 14.80
C TYR A 340 -8.41 3.56 14.88
N ALA A 341 -7.91 2.59 14.10
CA ALA A 341 -8.36 1.21 14.15
C ALA A 341 -7.96 0.52 15.46
N ALA A 342 -6.88 0.97 16.12
CA ALA A 342 -6.48 0.46 17.42
C ALA A 342 -7.51 0.73 18.52
N GLN A 343 -8.34 1.77 18.38
CA GLN A 343 -9.39 2.10 19.35
C GLN A 343 -10.40 0.96 19.52
N ALA A 344 -10.70 0.23 18.46
CA ALA A 344 -11.61 -0.93 18.51
C ALA A 344 -11.06 -2.09 19.36
N TRP A 345 -9.79 -2.08 19.74
CA TRP A 345 -9.09 -3.13 20.49
C TRP A 345 -8.82 -2.78 21.95
N THR A 346 -9.06 -1.53 22.37
CA THR A 346 -8.67 -1.03 23.71
C THR A 346 -9.40 -1.72 24.88
N ASP A 347 -10.53 -2.37 24.62
CA ASP A 347 -11.25 -3.22 25.58
C ASP A 347 -10.57 -4.60 25.82
N THR A 348 -9.64 -4.95 24.96
CA THR A 348 -9.02 -6.29 24.92
C THR A 348 -7.50 -6.22 25.01
N ALA A 349 -6.87 -5.26 24.32
CA ALA A 349 -5.43 -5.19 24.16
C ALA A 349 -4.91 -3.80 24.52
N GLN A 350 -3.71 -3.74 25.08
CA GLN A 350 -3.03 -2.48 25.36
C GLN A 350 -2.50 -1.87 24.05
N PHE A 351 -2.94 -0.66 23.72
CA PHE A 351 -2.40 0.09 22.59
C PHE A 351 -1.03 0.68 22.94
N ALA A 352 0.01 0.28 22.20
CA ALA A 352 1.33 0.88 22.28
C ALA A 352 1.49 1.93 21.17
N GLU A 353 1.45 3.21 21.56
CA GLU A 353 1.55 4.32 20.62
C GLU A 353 2.97 4.91 20.61
N GLY A 354 3.47 5.18 19.41
CA GLY A 354 4.83 5.71 19.23
C GLY A 354 5.94 4.66 19.36
N SER A 355 7.15 5.05 19.01
CA SER A 355 8.29 4.11 18.93
C SER A 355 8.69 3.55 20.29
N ASP A 356 8.75 4.40 21.32
CA ASP A 356 9.24 4.01 22.65
C ASP A 356 8.30 3.01 23.33
N GLN A 357 6.98 3.23 23.24
CA GLN A 357 6.00 2.29 23.84
C GLN A 357 6.01 0.95 23.10
N VAL A 358 6.15 0.98 21.77
CA VAL A 358 6.26 -0.24 20.95
C VAL A 358 7.53 -1.02 21.30
N GLU A 359 8.69 -0.37 21.41
CA GLU A 359 9.94 -1.04 21.81
C GLU A 359 9.83 -1.65 23.20
N ASN A 360 9.25 -0.93 24.16
CA ASN A 360 9.03 -1.43 25.53
C ASN A 360 8.08 -2.65 25.54
N ALA A 361 7.00 -2.61 24.76
CA ALA A 361 6.05 -3.72 24.65
C ALA A 361 6.69 -4.96 24.02
N ILE A 362 7.49 -4.78 22.94
CA ILE A 362 8.22 -5.87 22.30
C ILE A 362 9.24 -6.49 23.29
N GLU A 363 10.02 -5.65 23.98
CA GLU A 363 10.99 -6.13 24.98
C GLU A 363 10.28 -6.89 26.13
N ALA A 364 9.13 -6.41 26.57
CA ALA A 364 8.35 -7.05 27.61
C ALA A 364 7.80 -8.42 27.17
N LEU A 365 7.34 -8.56 25.92
CA LEU A 365 6.92 -9.85 25.33
C LEU A 365 8.09 -10.80 25.16
N GLN A 366 9.24 -10.35 24.63
CA GLN A 366 10.43 -11.16 24.41
C GLN A 366 11.05 -11.67 25.71
N SER A 367 11.06 -10.82 26.74
CA SER A 367 11.54 -11.18 28.09
C SER A 367 10.52 -11.89 28.95
N ARG A 368 9.31 -12.17 28.42
CA ARG A 368 8.18 -12.78 29.12
C ARG A 368 7.78 -12.07 30.41
N ARG A 369 8.02 -10.75 30.49
CA ARG A 369 7.48 -9.92 31.58
C ARG A 369 5.97 -9.73 31.49
N THR A 370 5.43 -9.88 30.29
CA THR A 370 3.99 -9.92 30.00
C THR A 370 3.74 -10.75 28.74
N ASN A 371 2.50 -11.21 28.59
CA ASN A 371 2.03 -11.95 27.40
C ASN A 371 1.08 -11.11 26.51
N GLY A 372 0.89 -9.84 26.82
CA GLY A 372 -0.08 -8.98 26.19
C GLY A 372 -1.52 -9.22 26.71
N PRO A 373 -2.56 -9.09 25.87
CA PRO A 373 -2.51 -8.69 24.46
C PRO A 373 -2.05 -7.26 24.23
N PHE A 374 -1.28 -7.05 23.14
CA PHE A 374 -0.93 -5.72 22.67
C PHE A 374 -1.54 -5.46 21.28
N VAL A 375 -1.86 -4.20 20.99
CA VAL A 375 -2.19 -3.75 19.64
C VAL A 375 -1.15 -2.73 19.16
N PHE A 376 -0.64 -2.96 17.95
CA PHE A 376 0.31 -2.07 17.27
C PHE A 376 -0.29 -1.56 15.98
N ALA A 377 -0.22 -0.25 15.75
CA ALA A 377 -0.68 0.36 14.51
C ALA A 377 0.47 0.57 13.52
N ASN A 378 0.28 0.16 12.28
CA ASN A 378 1.26 0.31 11.19
C ASN A 378 2.66 -0.27 11.48
N ARG A 379 2.74 -1.38 12.21
CA ARG A 379 4.00 -2.03 12.57
C ARG A 379 4.19 -3.36 11.84
N TYR A 380 3.95 -3.36 10.54
CA TYR A 380 4.23 -4.50 9.67
C TYR A 380 5.73 -4.76 9.52
N ASP A 381 6.55 -3.72 9.74
CA ASP A 381 8.00 -3.73 9.73
C ASP A 381 8.58 -3.39 11.11
N GLY A 382 9.82 -3.82 11.36
CA GLY A 382 10.60 -3.37 12.52
C GLY A 382 10.25 -4.02 13.85
N ILE A 383 9.27 -4.95 13.93
CA ILE A 383 9.00 -5.74 15.14
C ILE A 383 9.46 -7.18 14.96
N ASP A 384 9.91 -7.81 16.05
CA ASP A 384 10.37 -9.18 16.09
C ASP A 384 9.79 -9.88 17.32
N LEU A 385 8.98 -10.91 17.10
CA LEU A 385 8.26 -11.60 18.15
C LEU A 385 8.45 -13.14 18.04
N PRO A 386 9.67 -13.66 18.27
CA PRO A 386 9.96 -15.06 18.10
C PRO A 386 9.36 -15.92 19.23
N GLY A 387 9.01 -17.14 18.91
CA GLY A 387 8.61 -18.16 19.87
C GLY A 387 7.38 -17.75 20.67
N ASP A 388 7.43 -17.97 21.98
CA ASP A 388 6.29 -17.67 22.87
C ASP A 388 5.98 -16.18 23.04
N SER A 389 6.76 -15.28 22.43
CA SER A 389 6.43 -13.84 22.37
C SER A 389 5.20 -13.55 21.52
N CYS A 390 4.83 -14.45 20.57
CA CYS A 390 3.62 -14.33 19.76
C CYS A 390 3.15 -15.69 19.24
N ARG A 391 2.15 -16.27 19.86
CA ARG A 391 1.51 -17.53 19.41
C ARG A 391 0.20 -17.29 18.68
N VAL A 392 -0.38 -16.11 18.86
CA VAL A 392 -1.50 -15.62 18.05
C VAL A 392 -1.23 -14.21 17.57
N LEU A 393 -1.32 -14.03 16.28
CA LEU A 393 -1.22 -12.75 15.60
C LEU A 393 -2.55 -12.45 14.91
N VAL A 394 -3.15 -11.34 15.24
CA VAL A 394 -4.27 -10.78 14.47
C VAL A 394 -3.73 -9.70 13.55
N MET A 395 -4.15 -9.70 12.28
CA MET A 395 -3.85 -8.63 11.34
C MET A 395 -5.17 -8.09 10.78
N GLU A 396 -5.48 -6.81 11.06
CA GLU A 396 -6.75 -6.19 10.67
C GLU A 396 -6.53 -5.06 9.66
N GLY A 397 -7.19 -5.19 8.53
CA GLY A 397 -7.20 -4.22 7.44
C GLY A 397 -5.98 -4.27 6.53
N LEU A 398 -6.12 -3.68 5.33
CA LEU A 398 -5.05 -3.61 4.34
C LEU A 398 -3.93 -2.65 4.79
N PRO A 399 -2.65 -3.06 4.74
CA PRO A 399 -1.51 -2.23 5.12
C PRO A 399 -1.19 -1.17 4.05
N SER A 400 -1.99 -0.12 3.94
CA SER A 400 -1.95 0.86 2.85
C SER A 400 -0.76 1.81 2.85
N GLY A 401 -0.13 2.07 4.00
CA GLY A 401 1.03 2.97 4.13
C GLY A 401 0.97 3.89 5.33
N THR A 402 2.11 4.50 5.68
CA THR A 402 2.26 5.37 6.84
C THR A 402 2.65 6.80 6.49
N SER A 403 3.42 7.00 5.41
CA SER A 403 3.83 8.32 4.94
C SER A 403 2.85 8.89 3.93
N ASP A 404 2.80 10.24 3.83
CA ASP A 404 1.97 10.94 2.85
C ASP A 404 2.24 10.46 1.41
N TYR A 405 3.50 10.16 1.07
CA TYR A 405 3.86 9.62 -0.24
C TYR A 405 3.27 8.22 -0.48
N GLU A 406 3.31 7.34 0.52
CA GLU A 406 2.74 6.00 0.38
C GLU A 406 1.22 6.04 0.28
N LEU A 407 0.57 6.91 1.06
CA LEU A 407 -0.88 7.13 0.98
C LEU A 407 -1.31 7.70 -0.37
N LEU A 408 -0.57 8.70 -0.89
CA LEU A 408 -0.81 9.23 -2.23
C LEU A 408 -0.67 8.12 -3.28
N ARG A 409 0.42 7.36 -3.25
CA ARG A 409 0.72 6.31 -4.22
C ARG A 409 -0.31 5.18 -4.16
N ALA A 410 -0.75 4.80 -2.96
CA ALA A 410 -1.81 3.81 -2.76
C ALA A 410 -3.15 4.30 -3.35
N ALA A 411 -3.49 5.56 -3.18
CA ALA A 411 -4.72 6.14 -3.71
C ALA A 411 -4.66 6.31 -5.24
N THR A 412 -3.55 6.84 -5.77
CA THR A 412 -3.42 7.12 -7.21
C THR A 412 -3.27 5.86 -8.06
N LEU A 413 -2.61 4.83 -7.56
CA LEU A 413 -2.39 3.56 -8.27
C LEU A 413 -3.38 2.46 -7.85
N TYR A 414 -4.44 2.81 -7.12
CA TYR A 414 -5.45 1.87 -6.65
C TYR A 414 -5.99 0.99 -7.80
N GLY A 415 -6.04 -0.32 -7.55
CA GLY A 415 -6.45 -1.31 -8.56
C GLY A 415 -5.35 -1.73 -9.55
N GLY A 416 -4.20 -1.04 -9.57
CA GLY A 416 -3.08 -1.37 -10.45
C GLY A 416 -2.14 -2.45 -9.87
N ALA A 417 -1.39 -3.10 -10.75
CA ALA A 417 -0.48 -4.18 -10.39
C ALA A 417 0.64 -3.73 -9.44
N THR A 418 1.12 -2.49 -9.59
CA THR A 418 2.21 -1.94 -8.74
C THR A 418 1.79 -1.87 -7.27
N ILE A 419 0.59 -1.36 -6.99
CA ILE A 419 0.07 -1.28 -5.62
C ILE A 419 -0.29 -2.66 -5.08
N SER A 420 -0.87 -3.52 -5.91
CA SER A 420 -1.20 -4.88 -5.48
C SER A 420 0.05 -5.67 -5.05
N ARG A 421 1.19 -5.50 -5.74
CA ARG A 421 2.47 -6.10 -5.34
C ARG A 421 3.00 -5.54 -4.01
N MET A 422 2.92 -4.23 -3.82
CA MET A 422 3.32 -3.60 -2.56
C MET A 422 2.47 -4.10 -1.38
N LEU A 423 1.16 -4.24 -1.58
CA LEU A 423 0.25 -4.78 -0.57
C LEU A 423 0.57 -6.24 -0.25
N ALA A 424 0.81 -7.07 -1.28
CA ALA A 424 1.23 -8.46 -1.09
C ALA A 424 2.47 -8.55 -0.20
N GLN A 425 3.49 -7.75 -0.50
CA GLN A 425 4.72 -7.68 0.28
C GLN A 425 4.47 -7.31 1.74
N ARG A 426 3.65 -6.29 2.02
CA ARG A 426 3.32 -5.85 3.38
C ARG A 426 2.49 -6.86 4.14
N ILE A 427 1.55 -7.54 3.47
CA ILE A 427 0.78 -8.63 4.06
C ILE A 427 1.71 -9.76 4.51
N GLU A 428 2.64 -10.18 3.67
CA GLU A 428 3.62 -11.21 4.00
C GLU A 428 4.55 -10.81 5.14
N GLN A 429 4.97 -9.57 5.17
CA GLN A 429 5.76 -9.03 6.29
C GLN A 429 4.98 -9.07 7.58
N GLY A 430 3.71 -8.63 7.58
CA GLY A 430 2.82 -8.69 8.73
C GLY A 430 2.62 -10.12 9.23
N ILE A 431 2.23 -11.04 8.34
CA ILE A 431 2.06 -12.47 8.65
C ILE A 431 3.35 -13.08 9.22
N GLY A 432 4.51 -12.64 8.74
CA GLY A 432 5.82 -13.13 9.17
C GLY A 432 6.28 -12.66 10.55
N ARG A 433 5.53 -11.79 11.25
CA ARG A 433 5.96 -11.25 12.55
C ARG A 433 5.77 -12.22 13.71
N GLY A 434 4.78 -13.10 13.62
CA GLY A 434 4.42 -14.01 14.69
C GLY A 434 5.22 -15.31 14.75
N ALA A 435 5.95 -15.67 13.70
CA ALA A 435 6.75 -16.89 13.68
C ALA A 435 8.05 -16.70 12.88
N ARG A 436 9.17 -17.14 13.46
CA ARG A 436 10.52 -16.89 12.97
C ARG A 436 11.34 -18.19 12.83
N GLY A 437 11.39 -18.73 11.62
CA GLY A 437 12.26 -19.85 11.26
C GLY A 437 11.72 -21.23 11.56
N ALA A 438 12.56 -22.24 11.30
CA ALA A 438 12.22 -23.64 11.49
C ALA A 438 11.86 -23.94 12.96
N GLY A 439 10.76 -24.64 13.17
CA GLY A 439 10.32 -25.05 14.52
C GLY A 439 9.54 -23.97 15.29
N ASP A 440 9.43 -22.75 14.75
CA ASP A 440 8.53 -21.74 15.31
C ASP A 440 7.13 -21.82 14.68
N HIS A 441 6.09 -21.50 15.46
CA HIS A 441 4.70 -21.60 15.03
C HIS A 441 3.85 -20.42 15.53
N CYS A 442 2.82 -20.08 14.78
CA CYS A 442 1.87 -19.03 15.14
C CYS A 442 0.54 -19.24 14.42
N VAL A 443 -0.56 -18.96 15.11
CA VAL A 443 -1.88 -18.77 14.46
C VAL A 443 -1.99 -17.34 13.99
N VAL A 444 -2.40 -17.13 12.75
CA VAL A 444 -2.60 -15.81 12.15
C VAL A 444 -4.07 -15.65 11.76
N LEU A 445 -4.76 -14.68 12.34
CA LEU A 445 -6.13 -14.33 12.00
C LEU A 445 -6.14 -13.06 11.16
N LEU A 446 -6.62 -13.15 9.93
CA LEU A 446 -6.72 -12.03 9.01
C LEU A 446 -8.14 -11.47 9.03
N LEU A 447 -8.28 -10.23 9.46
CA LEU A 447 -9.55 -9.54 9.66
C LEU A 447 -9.67 -8.31 8.75
N GLY A 448 -10.89 -7.83 8.62
CA GLY A 448 -11.23 -6.68 7.78
C GLY A 448 -11.70 -7.11 6.39
N SER A 449 -12.82 -6.53 5.96
CA SER A 449 -13.43 -6.84 4.66
C SER A 449 -12.54 -6.50 3.48
N ASP A 450 -11.76 -5.41 3.58
CA ASP A 450 -10.77 -4.97 2.62
C ASP A 450 -9.63 -5.99 2.44
N LEU A 451 -9.05 -6.48 3.55
CA LEU A 451 -7.97 -7.48 3.53
C LEU A 451 -8.49 -8.84 3.04
N ALA A 452 -9.64 -9.29 3.56
CA ALA A 452 -10.25 -10.56 3.16
C ALA A 452 -10.65 -10.57 1.67
N GLY A 453 -11.29 -9.51 1.20
CA GLY A 453 -11.66 -9.33 -0.21
C GLY A 453 -10.43 -9.27 -1.13
N TRP A 454 -9.36 -8.60 -0.68
CA TRP A 454 -8.11 -8.52 -1.44
C TRP A 454 -7.45 -9.90 -1.62
N ILE A 455 -7.33 -10.69 -0.54
CA ILE A 455 -6.72 -12.03 -0.57
C ILE A 455 -7.59 -13.04 -1.35
N ALA A 456 -8.90 -12.93 -1.25
CA ALA A 456 -9.83 -13.82 -1.97
C ALA A 456 -9.79 -13.65 -3.49
N LYS A 457 -9.31 -12.48 -3.99
CA LYS A 457 -9.19 -12.21 -5.43
C LYS A 457 -8.01 -12.98 -6.03
N ASP A 458 -8.25 -13.78 -7.09
CA ASP A 458 -7.24 -14.68 -7.68
C ASP A 458 -5.98 -13.94 -8.16
N ALA A 459 -6.14 -12.80 -8.83
CA ALA A 459 -5.02 -12.00 -9.33
C ALA A 459 -4.10 -11.50 -8.20
N ASN A 460 -4.67 -11.14 -7.04
CA ASN A 460 -3.90 -10.67 -5.88
C ASN A 460 -3.23 -11.83 -5.13
N PHE A 461 -3.96 -12.94 -4.97
CA PHE A 461 -3.44 -14.15 -4.32
C PHE A 461 -2.18 -14.67 -5.00
N ARG A 462 -2.13 -14.62 -6.34
CA ARG A 462 -0.94 -15.02 -7.12
C ARG A 462 0.29 -14.14 -6.89
N LEU A 463 0.14 -12.95 -6.32
CA LEU A 463 1.26 -12.06 -5.99
C LEU A 463 1.97 -12.43 -4.69
N LEU A 464 1.36 -13.30 -3.87
CA LEU A 464 1.98 -13.83 -2.65
C LEU A 464 2.99 -14.92 -3.01
N THR A 465 3.97 -15.15 -2.13
CA THR A 465 4.94 -16.24 -2.29
C THR A 465 4.27 -17.61 -2.25
N SER A 466 4.88 -18.62 -2.88
CA SER A 466 4.36 -20.00 -2.90
C SER A 466 4.13 -20.55 -1.50
N ALA A 467 5.01 -20.23 -0.54
CA ALA A 467 4.86 -20.63 0.85
C ALA A 467 3.61 -20.00 1.52
N THR A 468 3.41 -18.70 1.33
CA THR A 468 2.24 -18.00 1.89
C THR A 468 0.95 -18.47 1.22
N ARG A 469 0.96 -18.70 -0.10
CA ARG A 469 -0.17 -19.27 -0.82
C ARG A 469 -0.55 -20.65 -0.28
N ALA A 470 0.43 -21.54 -0.10
CA ALA A 470 0.18 -22.88 0.43
C ALA A 470 -0.44 -22.82 1.82
N GLN A 471 0.06 -21.96 2.72
CA GLN A 471 -0.48 -21.80 4.07
C GLN A 471 -1.90 -21.19 4.10
N LEU A 472 -2.19 -20.24 3.20
CA LEU A 472 -3.54 -19.69 3.02
C LEU A 472 -4.53 -20.73 2.46
N GLU A 473 -4.07 -21.58 1.56
CA GLU A 473 -4.88 -22.69 1.02
C GLU A 473 -5.17 -23.74 2.07
N MET A 474 -4.18 -24.11 2.90
CA MET A 474 -4.41 -24.97 4.08
C MET A 474 -5.49 -24.39 4.98
N GLY A 475 -5.34 -23.12 5.36
CA GLY A 475 -6.33 -22.43 6.20
C GLY A 475 -7.71 -22.40 5.56
N SER A 476 -7.80 -22.18 4.25
CA SER A 476 -9.07 -22.22 3.52
C SER A 476 -9.70 -23.61 3.50
N THR A 477 -8.88 -24.67 3.36
CA THR A 477 -9.35 -26.07 3.38
C THR A 477 -9.91 -26.43 4.74
N VAL A 478 -9.15 -26.13 5.80
CA VAL A 478 -9.58 -26.37 7.19
C VAL A 478 -10.84 -25.56 7.51
N SER A 479 -10.94 -24.32 7.04
CA SER A 479 -12.11 -23.45 7.26
C SER A 479 -13.42 -23.99 6.67
N LYS A 480 -13.36 -24.82 5.62
CA LYS A 480 -14.56 -25.45 5.04
C LYS A 480 -15.18 -26.52 5.94
N GLU A 481 -14.39 -27.10 6.81
CA GLU A 481 -14.83 -28.12 7.76
C GLU A 481 -15.34 -27.52 9.08
N VAL A 482 -15.06 -26.24 9.32
CA VAL A 482 -15.50 -25.52 10.51
C VAL A 482 -16.98 -25.15 10.37
N SER A 483 -17.80 -25.60 11.31
CA SER A 483 -19.26 -25.42 11.29
C SER A 483 -19.76 -24.30 12.20
N ASP A 484 -19.02 -23.95 13.23
CA ASP A 484 -19.36 -22.92 14.21
C ASP A 484 -18.12 -22.34 14.92
N VAL A 485 -18.34 -21.38 15.84
CA VAL A 485 -17.29 -20.71 16.60
C VAL A 485 -16.51 -21.65 17.52
N ASN A 486 -17.14 -22.70 18.04
CA ASN A 486 -16.45 -23.66 18.90
C ASN A 486 -15.49 -24.52 18.07
N ASP A 487 -15.92 -24.98 16.90
CA ASP A 487 -15.06 -25.69 15.96
C ASP A 487 -13.87 -24.83 15.51
N LEU A 488 -14.10 -23.55 15.27
CA LEU A 488 -13.03 -22.60 14.96
C LEU A 488 -12.02 -22.49 16.11
N THR A 489 -12.50 -22.39 17.34
CA THR A 489 -11.65 -22.33 18.54
C THR A 489 -10.85 -23.63 18.73
N ASN A 490 -11.48 -24.79 18.51
CA ASN A 490 -10.80 -26.08 18.55
C ASN A 490 -9.73 -26.18 17.44
N THR A 491 -10.02 -25.71 16.25
CA THR A 491 -9.08 -25.68 15.12
C THR A 491 -7.85 -24.84 15.45
N ILE A 492 -8.04 -23.63 15.99
CA ILE A 492 -6.95 -22.77 16.46
C ILE A 492 -6.10 -23.47 17.51
N ALA A 493 -6.72 -24.22 18.45
CA ALA A 493 -6.04 -24.96 19.49
C ALA A 493 -5.11 -26.06 18.95
N LEU A 494 -5.34 -26.62 17.74
CA LEU A 494 -4.45 -27.62 17.14
C LEU A 494 -3.04 -27.09 16.92
N SER A 495 -2.91 -25.87 16.39
CA SER A 495 -1.60 -25.24 16.19
C SER A 495 -0.95 -24.84 17.51
N ILE A 496 -1.72 -24.23 18.44
CA ILE A 496 -1.21 -23.77 19.75
C ILE A 496 -0.70 -24.94 20.57
N ASN A 497 -1.44 -26.05 20.63
CA ASN A 497 -1.12 -27.25 21.42
C ASN A 497 -0.15 -28.21 20.68
N ARG A 498 0.32 -27.85 19.50
CA ARG A 498 1.26 -28.67 18.73
C ARG A 498 0.71 -30.04 18.38
N ASP A 499 -0.55 -30.11 17.91
CA ASP A 499 -1.14 -31.35 17.45
C ASP A 499 -0.31 -32.02 16.34
N ILE A 500 -0.04 -33.30 16.45
CA ILE A 500 0.84 -34.02 15.51
C ILE A 500 0.21 -34.06 14.11
N GLY A 501 -1.09 -34.28 14.01
CA GLY A 501 -1.79 -34.31 12.73
C GLY A 501 -1.71 -32.97 11.99
N TRP A 502 -1.85 -31.87 12.72
CA TRP A 502 -1.66 -30.53 12.15
C TRP A 502 -0.23 -30.32 11.65
N ILE A 503 0.78 -30.68 12.44
CA ILE A 503 2.20 -30.52 12.08
C ILE A 503 2.52 -31.32 10.82
N GLU A 504 2.10 -32.57 10.74
CA GLU A 504 2.32 -33.45 9.58
C GLU A 504 1.59 -32.93 8.34
N TYR A 505 0.33 -32.50 8.48
CA TYR A 505 -0.45 -31.91 7.40
C TYR A 505 0.22 -30.65 6.84
N HIS A 506 0.66 -29.75 7.72
CA HIS A 506 1.36 -28.54 7.33
C HIS A 506 2.67 -28.85 6.57
N ALA A 507 3.50 -29.76 7.08
CA ALA A 507 4.76 -30.15 6.47
C ALA A 507 4.54 -30.80 5.09
N ALA A 508 3.58 -31.70 4.96
CA ALA A 508 3.24 -32.39 3.71
C ALA A 508 2.76 -31.39 2.64
N THR A 509 1.86 -30.49 3.02
CA THR A 509 1.30 -29.50 2.09
C THR A 509 2.37 -28.50 1.61
N LEU A 510 3.29 -28.08 2.48
CA LEU A 510 4.42 -27.24 2.04
C LEU A 510 5.34 -27.99 1.06
N ALA A 511 5.62 -29.27 1.32
CA ALA A 511 6.50 -30.06 0.47
C ALA A 511 5.92 -30.26 -0.95
N GLU A 512 4.60 -30.32 -1.07
CA GLU A 512 3.90 -30.47 -2.34
C GLU A 512 3.76 -29.15 -3.12
N ASN A 513 3.52 -28.03 -2.42
CA ASN A 513 3.03 -26.80 -3.05
C ASN A 513 4.08 -25.66 -3.07
N VAL A 514 5.18 -25.78 -2.34
CA VAL A 514 6.22 -24.75 -2.35
C VAL A 514 7.28 -25.07 -3.39
N GLY A 515 7.42 -24.18 -4.36
CA GLY A 515 8.40 -24.27 -5.44
C GLY A 515 9.09 -22.93 -5.70
N PRO A 516 10.11 -22.94 -6.57
CA PRO A 516 10.76 -21.70 -6.97
C PRO A 516 9.78 -20.77 -7.69
N GLU A 517 9.82 -19.49 -7.34
CA GLU A 517 9.04 -18.48 -8.06
C GLU A 517 9.57 -18.32 -9.49
N ALA A 518 8.67 -18.28 -10.45
CA ALA A 518 9.04 -18.05 -11.85
C ALA A 518 9.56 -16.59 -12.01
N PRO A 519 10.69 -16.39 -12.69
CA PRO A 519 11.18 -15.04 -12.99
C PRO A 519 10.15 -14.28 -13.83
N ASP A 520 9.78 -13.09 -13.40
CA ASP A 520 8.97 -12.16 -14.19
C ASP A 520 9.79 -10.91 -14.57
N PRO A 521 10.43 -10.88 -15.73
CA PRO A 521 11.25 -9.74 -16.15
C PRO A 521 10.41 -8.46 -16.35
N LYS A 522 9.11 -8.57 -16.60
CA LYS A 522 8.22 -7.41 -16.83
C LYS A 522 8.06 -6.57 -15.56
N ARG A 523 8.13 -7.18 -14.36
CA ARG A 523 7.99 -6.47 -13.08
C ARG A 523 9.06 -5.39 -12.87
N PHE A 524 10.28 -5.61 -13.38
CA PHE A 524 11.38 -4.65 -13.26
C PHE A 524 11.32 -3.54 -14.30
N ASN A 525 10.55 -3.71 -15.38
CA ASN A 525 10.54 -2.76 -16.49
C ASN A 525 10.06 -1.37 -16.05
N THR A 526 8.96 -1.29 -15.30
CA THR A 526 8.44 -0.03 -14.77
C THR A 526 9.42 0.63 -13.82
N ALA A 527 9.92 -0.09 -12.82
CA ALA A 527 10.87 0.44 -11.83
C ALA A 527 12.17 0.93 -12.46
N SER A 528 12.72 0.16 -13.42
CA SER A 528 13.91 0.54 -14.18
C SER A 528 13.66 1.76 -15.05
N THR A 529 12.48 1.86 -15.66
CA THR A 529 12.10 3.00 -16.51
C THR A 529 11.97 4.27 -15.67
N GLU A 530 11.24 4.23 -14.56
CA GLU A 530 11.11 5.35 -13.64
C GLU A 530 12.48 5.81 -13.11
N ARG A 531 13.33 4.88 -12.66
CA ARG A 531 14.66 5.22 -12.13
C ARG A 531 15.56 5.84 -13.19
N LYS A 532 15.64 5.26 -14.37
CA LYS A 532 16.47 5.78 -15.46
C LYS A 532 15.96 7.13 -15.97
N ALA A 533 14.64 7.30 -16.07
CA ALA A 533 14.05 8.59 -16.43
C ALA A 533 14.33 9.66 -15.38
N PHE A 534 14.21 9.31 -14.09
CA PHE A 534 14.53 10.22 -12.99
C PHE A 534 16.02 10.66 -13.01
N ASN A 535 16.94 9.72 -13.22
CA ASN A 535 18.37 10.03 -13.29
C ASN A 535 18.67 10.96 -14.48
N LEU A 536 18.10 10.67 -15.67
CA LEU A 536 18.22 11.53 -16.85
C LEU A 536 17.65 12.94 -16.60
N TRP A 537 16.52 13.03 -15.92
CA TRP A 537 15.91 14.29 -15.53
C TRP A 537 16.80 15.08 -14.58
N ALA A 538 17.32 14.44 -13.53
CA ALA A 538 18.22 15.05 -12.55
C ALA A 538 19.52 15.55 -13.20
N ASP A 539 19.99 14.88 -14.26
CA ASP A 539 21.18 15.27 -15.05
C ASP A 539 20.84 16.28 -16.16
N GLY A 540 19.58 16.73 -16.30
CA GLY A 540 19.14 17.73 -17.28
C GLY A 540 18.86 17.17 -18.69
N PHE A 541 18.81 15.85 -18.89
CA PHE A 541 18.48 15.21 -20.17
C PHE A 541 16.97 14.97 -20.29
N TYR A 542 16.18 16.06 -20.30
CA TYR A 542 14.71 16.05 -20.26
C TYR A 542 14.09 15.25 -21.42
N ASP A 543 14.57 15.47 -22.65
CA ASP A 543 14.10 14.80 -23.86
C ASP A 543 14.21 13.28 -23.77
N LYS A 544 15.36 12.79 -23.32
CA LYS A 544 15.63 11.36 -23.15
C LYS A 544 14.81 10.75 -22.02
N ALA A 545 14.60 11.50 -20.94
CA ALA A 545 13.77 11.07 -19.83
C ALA A 545 12.32 10.88 -20.25
N ILE A 546 11.75 11.85 -20.97
CA ILE A 546 10.38 11.78 -21.50
C ILE A 546 10.25 10.63 -22.50
N ALA A 547 11.16 10.53 -23.49
CA ALA A 547 11.12 9.48 -24.50
C ALA A 547 11.14 8.07 -23.88
N ARG A 548 11.90 7.88 -22.79
CA ARG A 548 11.95 6.60 -22.09
C ARG A 548 10.64 6.25 -21.40
N LEU A 549 9.96 7.21 -20.81
CA LEU A 549 8.65 7.02 -20.18
C LEU A 549 7.58 6.76 -21.24
N ASP A 550 7.56 7.54 -22.32
CA ASP A 550 6.63 7.38 -23.43
C ASP A 550 6.73 6.01 -24.10
N GLN A 551 7.94 5.48 -24.27
CA GLN A 551 8.15 4.16 -24.87
C GLN A 551 7.44 3.06 -24.08
N VAL A 552 7.48 3.10 -22.76
CA VAL A 552 6.85 2.09 -21.90
C VAL A 552 5.35 2.37 -21.73
N ALA A 553 4.96 3.63 -21.51
CA ALA A 553 3.57 4.01 -21.37
C ALA A 553 2.76 3.80 -22.66
N GLY A 554 3.36 4.02 -23.84
CA GLY A 554 2.71 3.81 -25.13
C GLY A 554 2.54 2.35 -25.55
N SER A 555 3.21 1.40 -24.89
CA SER A 555 3.05 -0.03 -25.16
C SER A 555 1.78 -0.57 -24.49
N GLN A 556 0.85 -1.12 -25.26
CA GLN A 556 -0.44 -1.62 -24.74
C GLN A 556 -0.27 -2.80 -23.76
N ASP A 557 0.75 -3.63 -23.96
CA ASP A 557 0.95 -4.87 -23.18
C ASP A 557 2.00 -4.73 -22.06
N ALA A 558 2.64 -3.56 -21.94
CA ALA A 558 3.76 -3.41 -21.02
C ALA A 558 3.32 -3.11 -19.59
N VAL A 559 2.23 -2.35 -19.40
CA VAL A 559 1.76 -1.88 -18.10
C VAL A 559 0.23 -1.73 -18.07
N ASP A 560 -0.35 -1.83 -16.87
CA ASP A 560 -1.76 -1.51 -16.66
C ASP A 560 -2.05 0.00 -16.81
N ASP A 561 -3.33 0.36 -16.93
CA ASP A 561 -3.75 1.75 -17.16
C ASP A 561 -3.36 2.68 -16.01
N GLN A 562 -3.40 2.21 -14.77
CA GLN A 562 -3.00 3.00 -13.60
C GLN A 562 -1.51 3.35 -13.67
N THR A 563 -0.68 2.37 -13.96
CA THR A 563 0.78 2.57 -14.13
C THR A 563 1.08 3.40 -15.37
N ARG A 564 0.35 3.19 -16.48
CA ARG A 564 0.47 4.01 -17.70
C ARG A 564 0.21 5.48 -17.42
N GLY A 565 -0.89 5.77 -16.73
CA GLY A 565 -1.22 7.13 -16.32
C GLY A 565 -0.14 7.74 -15.44
N TRP A 566 0.39 6.99 -14.48
CA TRP A 566 1.49 7.43 -13.61
C TRP A 566 2.74 7.81 -14.40
N LEU A 567 3.14 6.99 -15.36
CA LEU A 567 4.31 7.27 -16.22
C LEU A 567 4.09 8.51 -17.07
N TYR A 568 2.89 8.72 -17.63
CA TYR A 568 2.56 9.94 -18.37
C TYR A 568 2.56 11.17 -17.46
N GLN A 569 2.05 11.10 -16.23
CA GLN A 569 2.13 12.22 -15.28
C GLN A 569 3.58 12.57 -14.94
N LEU A 570 4.44 11.56 -14.75
CA LEU A 570 5.87 11.79 -14.54
C LEU A 570 6.52 12.46 -15.76
N ALA A 571 6.19 12.01 -16.96
CA ALA A 571 6.66 12.63 -18.21
C ALA A 571 6.16 14.08 -18.36
N GLY A 572 4.89 14.35 -17.99
CA GLY A 572 4.31 15.70 -17.97
C GLY A 572 5.04 16.63 -17.00
N ARG A 573 5.37 16.14 -15.79
CA ARG A 573 6.19 16.87 -14.80
C ARG A 573 7.57 17.23 -15.34
N ILE A 574 8.22 16.31 -16.05
CA ILE A 574 9.54 16.53 -16.65
C ILE A 574 9.44 17.55 -17.78
N ALA A 575 8.39 17.48 -18.61
CA ALA A 575 8.15 18.43 -19.71
C ALA A 575 7.88 19.85 -19.18
N ASP A 576 7.10 20.00 -18.11
CA ASP A 576 6.85 21.27 -17.45
C ASP A 576 8.15 21.88 -16.90
N ASN A 577 8.94 21.07 -16.21
CA ASN A 577 10.25 21.50 -15.67
C ASN A 577 11.25 21.88 -16.78
N TRP A 578 11.11 21.30 -17.98
CA TRP A 578 11.86 21.66 -19.17
C TRP A 578 11.34 22.96 -19.85
N GLY A 579 10.20 23.50 -19.41
CA GLY A 579 9.55 24.66 -20.01
C GLY A 579 8.69 24.34 -21.24
N GLN A 580 8.35 23.08 -21.48
CA GLN A 580 7.50 22.62 -22.58
C GLN A 580 6.04 22.49 -22.12
N ALA A 581 5.39 23.63 -21.86
CA ALA A 581 4.05 23.67 -21.26
C ALA A 581 2.99 22.93 -22.08
N GLU A 582 2.97 23.09 -23.42
CA GLU A 582 2.01 22.40 -24.29
C GLU A 582 2.20 20.87 -24.21
N ARG A 583 3.44 20.40 -24.24
CA ARG A 583 3.75 18.96 -24.13
C ARG A 583 3.39 18.42 -22.73
N SER A 584 3.63 19.21 -21.70
CA SER A 584 3.22 18.87 -20.33
C SER A 584 1.70 18.68 -20.23
N ASP A 585 0.92 19.61 -20.80
CA ASP A 585 -0.55 19.52 -20.80
C ASP A 585 -1.07 18.31 -21.60
N GLU A 586 -0.46 17.98 -22.75
CA GLU A 586 -0.81 16.77 -23.51
C GLU A 586 -0.56 15.50 -22.72
N LEU A 587 0.61 15.40 -22.07
CA LEU A 587 0.99 14.25 -21.26
C LEU A 587 0.09 14.13 -20.04
N GLN A 588 -0.28 15.25 -19.38
CA GLN A 588 -1.19 15.23 -18.25
C GLN A 588 -2.62 14.82 -18.65
N ARG A 589 -3.11 15.24 -19.81
CA ARG A 589 -4.38 14.75 -20.37
C ARG A 589 -4.34 13.25 -20.62
N SER A 590 -3.25 12.76 -21.20
CA SER A 590 -3.05 11.32 -21.42
C SER A 590 -2.99 10.55 -20.10
N ALA A 591 -2.30 11.09 -19.08
CA ALA A 591 -2.23 10.53 -17.73
C ALA A 591 -3.62 10.40 -17.11
N PHE A 592 -4.40 11.47 -17.11
CA PHE A 592 -5.73 11.50 -16.53
C PHE A 592 -6.73 10.65 -17.32
N SER A 593 -6.57 10.52 -18.64
CA SER A 593 -7.39 9.62 -19.45
C SER A 593 -7.15 8.15 -19.13
N ALA A 594 -5.91 7.77 -18.81
CA ALA A 594 -5.55 6.42 -18.43
C ALA A 594 -5.91 6.12 -16.95
N ASN A 595 -5.74 7.11 -16.07
CA ASN A 595 -5.96 6.94 -14.63
C ASN A 595 -6.58 8.21 -14.02
N ARG A 596 -7.86 8.16 -13.73
CA ARG A 596 -8.65 9.27 -13.16
C ARG A 596 -8.29 9.64 -11.71
N ASN A 597 -7.50 8.82 -11.03
CA ASN A 597 -7.02 9.11 -9.67
C ASN A 597 -5.81 10.05 -9.62
N LEU A 598 -5.25 10.39 -10.77
CA LEU A 598 -4.11 11.32 -10.91
C LEU A 598 -4.56 12.79 -10.89
N LEU A 599 -3.60 13.70 -10.95
CA LEU A 599 -3.88 15.13 -11.05
C LEU A 599 -4.76 15.44 -12.25
N ARG A 600 -5.78 16.27 -12.05
CA ARG A 600 -6.59 16.78 -13.16
C ARG A 600 -5.74 17.70 -14.02
N PRO A 601 -5.85 17.58 -15.35
CA PRO A 601 -5.20 18.52 -16.27
C PRO A 601 -5.86 19.90 -16.20
N ARG A 602 -5.14 20.95 -16.57
CA ARG A 602 -5.68 22.33 -16.72
C ARG A 602 -6.80 22.39 -17.76
N THR A 603 -6.71 21.58 -18.80
CA THR A 603 -7.74 21.42 -19.83
C THR A 603 -8.18 19.98 -19.87
N SER A 604 -9.45 19.73 -19.63
CA SER A 604 -10.01 18.39 -19.63
C SER A 604 -9.87 17.72 -21.00
N PRO A 605 -9.52 16.41 -21.04
CA PRO A 605 -9.53 15.66 -22.28
C PRO A 605 -10.97 15.55 -22.81
N PRO A 606 -11.18 15.38 -24.13
CA PRO A 606 -12.48 15.10 -24.68
C PRO A 606 -13.10 13.88 -23.98
N TYR A 607 -14.36 14.01 -23.60
CA TYR A 607 -15.05 12.90 -22.95
C TYR A 607 -15.26 11.74 -23.94
N ARG A 608 -15.09 10.52 -23.45
CA ARG A 608 -15.38 9.29 -24.20
C ARG A 608 -16.50 8.57 -23.47
N PRO A 609 -17.68 8.44 -24.07
CA PRO A 609 -18.80 7.73 -23.48
C PRO A 609 -18.44 6.28 -23.13
N LEU A 610 -18.99 5.80 -22.02
CA LEU A 610 -18.86 4.40 -21.62
C LEU A 610 -19.51 3.49 -22.68
N PRO A 611 -19.03 2.25 -22.83
CA PRO A 611 -19.72 1.27 -23.68
C PRO A 611 -21.12 0.98 -23.17
N SER A 612 -22.02 0.60 -24.08
CA SER A 612 -23.36 0.18 -23.70
C SER A 612 -23.30 -1.00 -22.71
N PRO A 613 -24.08 -0.97 -21.63
CA PRO A 613 -24.06 -2.04 -20.63
C PRO A 613 -24.54 -3.36 -21.24
N GLY A 614 -23.87 -4.45 -20.83
CA GLY A 614 -24.28 -5.81 -21.12
C GLY A 614 -25.38 -6.31 -20.17
N ALA A 615 -25.63 -7.62 -20.17
CA ALA A 615 -26.55 -8.24 -19.23
C ALA A 615 -26.03 -8.11 -17.79
N GLN A 616 -26.88 -7.67 -16.87
CA GLN A 616 -26.52 -7.43 -15.46
C GLN A 616 -25.98 -8.70 -14.79
N GLY A 617 -26.62 -9.86 -15.02
CA GLY A 617 -26.18 -11.14 -14.46
C GLY A 617 -24.79 -11.58 -14.99
N ALA A 618 -24.51 -11.33 -16.28
CA ALA A 618 -23.21 -11.62 -16.87
C ALA A 618 -22.09 -10.77 -16.24
N ALA A 619 -22.37 -9.49 -15.93
CA ALA A 619 -21.41 -8.61 -15.29
C ALA A 619 -21.10 -9.07 -13.84
N ILE A 620 -22.09 -9.52 -13.08
CA ILE A 620 -21.88 -10.08 -11.74
C ILE A 620 -21.10 -11.41 -11.83
N ALA A 621 -21.45 -12.30 -12.78
CA ALA A 621 -20.73 -13.55 -12.97
C ALA A 621 -19.26 -13.34 -13.32
N ALA A 622 -18.96 -12.34 -14.15
CA ALA A 622 -17.59 -11.99 -14.50
C ALA A 622 -16.78 -11.52 -13.25
N GLN A 623 -17.41 -10.77 -12.36
CA GLN A 623 -16.78 -10.38 -11.09
C GLN A 623 -16.52 -11.59 -10.19
N LEU A 624 -17.51 -12.47 -10.02
CA LEU A 624 -17.39 -13.70 -9.20
C LEU A 624 -16.27 -14.62 -9.68
N ARG A 625 -16.09 -14.77 -10.99
CA ARG A 625 -14.99 -15.55 -11.59
C ARG A 625 -13.60 -14.98 -11.24
N GLY A 626 -13.51 -13.70 -10.91
CA GLY A 626 -12.26 -13.06 -10.48
C GLY A 626 -11.83 -13.44 -9.05
N TYR A 627 -12.67 -14.14 -8.29
CA TYR A 627 -12.41 -14.52 -6.91
C TYR A 627 -12.17 -16.01 -6.75
N ARG A 628 -11.03 -16.41 -6.22
CA ARG A 628 -10.72 -17.77 -5.81
C ARG A 628 -11.71 -18.29 -4.73
N ILE A 629 -12.08 -17.41 -3.81
CA ILE A 629 -13.12 -17.62 -2.81
C ILE A 629 -14.23 -16.60 -3.10
N ARG A 630 -15.36 -17.04 -3.65
CA ARG A 630 -16.45 -16.15 -4.10
C ARG A 630 -16.97 -15.22 -3.01
N ARG A 631 -16.97 -15.66 -1.74
CA ARG A 631 -17.33 -14.82 -0.58
C ARG A 631 -16.46 -13.54 -0.47
N GLY A 632 -15.31 -13.49 -1.14
CA GLY A 632 -14.50 -12.29 -1.29
C GLY A 632 -15.19 -11.13 -2.00
N LEU A 633 -16.12 -11.40 -2.95
CA LEU A 633 -16.92 -10.36 -3.57
C LEU A 633 -17.88 -9.73 -2.54
N LEU A 634 -18.47 -10.54 -1.65
CA LEU A 634 -19.28 -10.01 -0.55
C LEU A 634 -18.45 -9.15 0.40
N GLN A 635 -17.22 -9.53 0.70
CA GLN A 635 -16.31 -8.71 1.51
C GLN A 635 -15.99 -7.37 0.82
N ARG A 636 -15.75 -7.36 -0.49
CA ARG A 636 -15.59 -6.12 -1.26
C ARG A 636 -16.85 -5.26 -1.22
N PHE A 637 -18.03 -5.87 -1.29
CA PHE A 637 -19.30 -5.16 -1.14
C PHE A 637 -19.42 -4.50 0.25
N GLU A 638 -19.10 -5.22 1.33
CA GLU A 638 -19.14 -4.65 2.70
C GLU A 638 -18.14 -3.50 2.88
N GLU A 639 -16.95 -3.58 2.29
CA GLU A 639 -15.98 -2.48 2.27
C GLU A 639 -16.56 -1.23 1.58
N VAL A 640 -17.22 -1.40 0.44
CA VAL A 640 -17.88 -0.30 -0.30
C VAL A 640 -19.00 0.31 0.52
N VAL A 641 -19.89 -0.52 1.04
CA VAL A 641 -21.06 -0.10 1.82
C VAL A 641 -20.67 0.65 3.08
N SER A 642 -19.56 0.28 3.71
CA SER A 642 -19.06 0.99 4.90
C SER A 642 -18.76 2.49 4.68
N LYS A 643 -18.70 2.94 3.43
CA LYS A 643 -18.49 4.34 3.03
C LYS A 643 -19.77 5.07 2.59
N LEU A 644 -20.93 4.36 2.52
CA LEU A 644 -22.22 4.91 2.11
C LEU A 644 -23.02 5.47 3.29
N HIS A 645 -22.44 6.43 3.99
CA HIS A 645 -23.09 7.09 5.13
C HIS A 645 -22.85 8.61 5.12
N GLY A 646 -23.72 9.38 5.79
CA GLY A 646 -23.71 10.85 5.78
C GLY A 646 -22.44 11.52 6.33
N ASN A 647 -21.60 10.80 7.09
CA ASN A 647 -20.35 11.33 7.62
C ASN A 647 -19.13 11.03 6.72
N ALA A 648 -19.30 10.25 5.66
CA ALA A 648 -18.24 10.01 4.69
C ALA A 648 -17.86 11.30 3.95
N SER A 649 -16.61 11.43 3.50
CA SER A 649 -16.26 12.52 2.59
C SER A 649 -17.03 12.40 1.27
N ALA A 650 -17.29 13.53 0.60
CA ALA A 650 -17.99 13.52 -0.68
C ALA A 650 -17.33 12.55 -1.67
N ASN A 651 -16.00 12.65 -1.81
CA ASN A 651 -15.22 11.77 -2.68
C ASN A 651 -15.33 10.28 -2.33
N GLN A 652 -15.33 9.92 -1.04
CA GLN A 652 -15.50 8.53 -0.59
C GLN A 652 -16.92 8.03 -0.86
N PHE A 653 -17.93 8.86 -0.60
CA PHE A 653 -19.32 8.50 -0.82
C PHE A 653 -19.64 8.31 -2.31
N GLU A 654 -19.24 9.24 -3.16
CA GLU A 654 -19.42 9.17 -4.61
C GLU A 654 -18.71 7.95 -5.22
N GLN A 655 -17.48 7.68 -4.79
CA GLN A 655 -16.76 6.47 -5.23
C GLN A 655 -17.49 5.20 -4.80
N ALA A 656 -17.95 5.14 -3.55
CA ALA A 656 -18.69 4.01 -3.04
C ALA A 656 -20.05 3.82 -3.76
N LEU A 657 -20.68 4.91 -4.16
CA LEU A 657 -21.92 4.86 -4.94
C LEU A 657 -21.70 4.32 -6.36
N ALA A 658 -20.61 4.73 -7.01
CA ALA A 658 -20.21 4.18 -8.31
C ALA A 658 -19.83 2.69 -8.18
N ASP A 659 -19.06 2.32 -7.18
CA ASP A 659 -18.64 0.95 -6.90
C ASP A 659 -19.86 0.05 -6.57
N LEU A 660 -20.84 0.54 -5.82
CA LEU A 660 -22.11 -0.18 -5.54
C LEU A 660 -22.81 -0.54 -6.85
N GLY A 661 -23.01 0.43 -7.75
CA GLY A 661 -23.62 0.18 -9.05
C GLY A 661 -22.86 -0.88 -9.86
N SER A 662 -21.53 -0.79 -9.87
CA SER A 662 -20.67 -1.78 -10.53
C SER A 662 -20.81 -3.18 -9.91
N LEU A 663 -20.83 -3.30 -8.57
CA LEU A 663 -20.95 -4.57 -7.86
C LEU A 663 -22.30 -5.28 -8.12
N ILE A 664 -23.36 -4.52 -8.33
CA ILE A 664 -24.66 -5.07 -8.73
C ILE A 664 -24.82 -5.25 -10.25
N GLY A 665 -23.74 -5.14 -11.01
CA GLY A 665 -23.68 -5.47 -12.44
C GLY A 665 -24.05 -4.34 -13.40
N LEU A 666 -24.04 -3.07 -12.96
CA LEU A 666 -24.26 -1.92 -13.83
C LEU A 666 -22.92 -1.41 -14.41
N THR A 667 -23.00 -0.62 -15.48
CA THR A 667 -21.87 0.14 -16.01
C THR A 667 -21.89 1.52 -15.38
N THR A 668 -20.86 1.88 -14.63
CA THR A 668 -20.82 3.09 -13.81
C THR A 668 -19.56 3.90 -14.01
N GLU A 669 -19.64 5.21 -13.83
CA GLU A 669 -18.46 6.06 -13.69
C GLU A 669 -18.76 7.26 -12.77
N ARG A 670 -17.68 7.82 -12.25
CA ARG A 670 -17.66 9.15 -11.67
C ARG A 670 -17.20 10.13 -12.74
N HIS A 671 -18.02 11.16 -12.98
CA HIS A 671 -17.67 12.22 -13.90
C HIS A 671 -17.77 13.56 -13.19
N ASP A 672 -16.74 13.89 -12.43
CA ASP A 672 -16.60 15.17 -11.75
C ASP A 672 -15.48 15.99 -12.45
N VAL A 673 -15.78 16.47 -13.67
CA VAL A 673 -14.85 17.25 -14.49
C VAL A 673 -15.52 18.52 -14.95
N GLY A 674 -15.01 19.67 -14.54
CA GLY A 674 -15.49 20.98 -14.97
C GLY A 674 -16.87 21.36 -14.41
N GLY A 675 -17.42 20.62 -13.47
CA GLY A 675 -18.77 20.89 -12.91
C GLY A 675 -19.91 20.70 -13.91
N GLU A 676 -19.67 20.07 -15.06
CA GLU A 676 -20.67 19.91 -16.13
C GLU A 676 -21.35 18.53 -16.10
N GLY A 677 -20.66 17.48 -15.65
CA GLY A 677 -21.17 16.12 -15.59
C GLY A 677 -21.68 15.72 -14.20
N PRO A 678 -22.33 14.54 -14.08
CA PRO A 678 -22.86 14.05 -12.81
C PRO A 678 -21.76 13.61 -11.85
N ASP A 679 -22.00 13.68 -10.54
CA ASP A 679 -21.12 13.09 -9.53
C ASP A 679 -20.93 11.60 -9.81
N VAL A 680 -22.02 10.87 -10.12
CA VAL A 680 -22.03 9.45 -10.49
C VAL A 680 -23.04 9.19 -11.60
N LEU A 681 -22.63 8.40 -12.61
CA LEU A 681 -23.49 7.90 -13.67
C LEU A 681 -23.65 6.39 -13.53
N TRP A 682 -24.91 5.91 -13.54
CA TRP A 682 -25.25 4.51 -13.68
C TRP A 682 -25.95 4.28 -15.01
N LEU A 683 -25.27 3.62 -15.96
CA LEU A 683 -25.89 3.16 -17.19
C LEU A 683 -26.62 1.84 -16.96
N LEU A 684 -27.86 1.79 -17.42
CA LEU A 684 -28.73 0.64 -17.32
C LEU A 684 -28.86 -0.03 -18.68
N PRO A 685 -29.19 -1.33 -18.75
CA PRO A 685 -29.63 -1.98 -19.99
C PRO A 685 -30.78 -1.19 -20.66
N ASN A 686 -31.01 -1.43 -21.95
CA ASN A 686 -32.07 -0.79 -22.74
C ASN A 686 -31.92 0.74 -22.93
N LYS A 687 -30.68 1.24 -22.89
CA LYS A 687 -30.39 2.68 -23.07
C LYS A 687 -31.12 3.56 -22.05
N ALA A 688 -31.11 3.18 -20.81
CA ALA A 688 -31.55 3.99 -19.69
C ALA A 688 -30.37 4.38 -18.79
N ALA A 689 -30.52 5.43 -18.00
CA ALA A 689 -29.48 5.87 -17.07
C ALA A 689 -30.06 6.53 -15.81
N LEU A 690 -29.33 6.42 -14.69
CA LEU A 690 -29.52 7.25 -13.52
C LEU A 690 -28.37 8.26 -13.46
N ILE A 691 -28.73 9.54 -13.47
CA ILE A 691 -27.80 10.68 -13.32
C ILE A 691 -27.86 11.07 -11.86
N LEU A 692 -26.80 10.80 -11.10
CA LEU A 692 -26.79 10.92 -9.64
C LEU A 692 -25.92 12.09 -9.18
N GLU A 693 -26.50 12.97 -8.37
CA GLU A 693 -25.82 14.01 -7.61
C GLU A 693 -25.85 13.69 -6.13
N ALA A 694 -24.71 13.74 -5.45
CA ALA A 694 -24.59 13.32 -4.05
C ALA A 694 -24.60 14.53 -3.08
N LYS A 695 -25.66 14.64 -2.28
CA LYS A 695 -25.82 15.65 -1.22
C LYS A 695 -25.97 14.98 0.15
N SER A 696 -25.27 13.87 0.38
CA SER A 696 -25.40 12.99 1.54
C SER A 696 -25.05 13.64 2.88
N ARG A 697 -24.22 14.69 2.89
CA ARG A 697 -23.78 15.41 4.11
C ARG A 697 -24.77 16.44 4.63
N LYS A 698 -25.87 16.69 3.92
CA LYS A 698 -26.89 17.62 4.40
C LYS A 698 -27.54 17.10 5.69
N GLN A 699 -27.91 18.04 6.56
CA GLN A 699 -28.74 17.72 7.69
C GLN A 699 -30.20 17.50 7.24
N ASP A 700 -30.92 16.60 7.88
CA ASP A 700 -32.33 16.27 7.56
C ASP A 700 -33.25 17.49 7.47
N LYS A 701 -32.94 18.58 8.14
CA LYS A 701 -33.71 19.81 8.15
C LYS A 701 -33.50 20.72 6.94
N ASN A 702 -32.44 20.45 6.13
CA ASN A 702 -32.06 21.30 5.02
C ASN A 702 -32.64 20.76 3.71
N PRO A 703 -33.74 21.30 3.17
CA PRO A 703 -34.32 20.86 1.92
C PRO A 703 -33.38 21.17 0.75
N LEU A 704 -33.57 20.48 -0.37
CA LEU A 704 -32.86 20.72 -1.63
C LEU A 704 -33.07 22.16 -2.09
N THR A 705 -31.98 22.85 -2.41
CA THR A 705 -32.01 24.24 -2.85
C THR A 705 -32.08 24.35 -4.39
N LYS A 706 -32.41 25.53 -4.90
CA LYS A 706 -32.40 25.82 -6.35
C LYS A 706 -31.03 25.63 -6.98
N GLU A 707 -30.00 26.02 -6.27
CA GLU A 707 -28.61 25.92 -6.77
C GLU A 707 -28.19 24.46 -6.93
N GLU A 708 -28.47 23.63 -5.94
CA GLU A 708 -28.15 22.19 -5.96
C GLU A 708 -28.96 21.44 -7.04
N HIS A 709 -30.22 21.79 -7.21
CA HIS A 709 -31.03 21.25 -8.30
C HIS A 709 -30.52 21.72 -9.67
N GLY A 710 -30.03 22.95 -9.76
CA GLY A 710 -29.36 23.49 -10.96
C GLY A 710 -28.17 22.67 -11.42
N GLN A 711 -27.35 22.14 -10.47
CA GLN A 711 -26.22 21.24 -10.80
C GLN A 711 -26.71 19.97 -11.49
N LEU A 712 -27.76 19.34 -10.99
CA LEU A 712 -28.34 18.14 -11.62
C LEU A 712 -28.89 18.41 -13.04
N LEU A 713 -29.48 19.60 -13.29
CA LEU A 713 -29.95 19.96 -14.61
C LEU A 713 -28.78 20.16 -15.61
N VAL A 714 -27.66 20.72 -15.15
CA VAL A 714 -26.45 20.84 -15.97
C VAL A 714 -25.88 19.45 -16.28
N ALA A 715 -25.84 18.57 -15.29
CA ALA A 715 -25.40 17.19 -15.46
C ALA A 715 -26.30 16.41 -16.46
N GLU A 716 -27.62 16.62 -16.44
CA GLU A 716 -28.52 16.03 -17.44
C GLU A 716 -28.23 16.58 -18.85
N GLN A 717 -28.04 17.88 -19.00
CA GLN A 717 -27.72 18.47 -20.30
C GLN A 717 -26.41 17.89 -20.87
N TRP A 718 -25.38 17.73 -20.02
CA TRP A 718 -24.15 17.08 -20.40
C TRP A 718 -24.40 15.63 -20.83
N PHE A 719 -25.23 14.87 -20.06
CA PHE A 719 -25.57 13.49 -20.37
C PHE A 719 -26.25 13.34 -21.73
N VAL A 720 -27.25 14.15 -22.03
CA VAL A 720 -27.99 14.12 -23.31
C VAL A 720 -27.05 14.38 -24.50
N GLN A 721 -26.07 15.24 -24.34
CA GLN A 721 -25.07 15.53 -25.37
C GLN A 721 -24.13 14.34 -25.62
N ASN A 722 -23.73 13.61 -24.59
CA ASN A 722 -22.74 12.55 -24.67
C ASN A 722 -23.37 11.15 -24.88
N TYR A 723 -24.66 10.97 -24.56
CA TYR A 723 -25.39 9.70 -24.68
C TYR A 723 -26.67 9.84 -25.49
N PRO A 724 -26.58 10.16 -26.79
CA PRO A 724 -27.77 10.36 -27.60
C PRO A 724 -28.62 9.10 -27.69
N GLY A 725 -29.93 9.26 -27.48
CA GLY A 725 -30.92 8.18 -27.52
C GLY A 725 -31.02 7.32 -26.26
N TYR A 726 -30.38 7.76 -25.16
CA TYR A 726 -30.64 7.23 -23.81
C TYR A 726 -31.79 8.00 -23.15
N SER A 727 -32.63 7.31 -22.37
CA SER A 727 -33.53 7.92 -21.39
C SER A 727 -32.78 8.08 -20.05
N SER A 728 -33.09 9.14 -19.32
CA SER A 728 -32.44 9.42 -18.04
C SER A 728 -33.45 9.69 -16.93
N HIS A 729 -33.06 9.34 -15.70
CA HIS A 729 -33.73 9.78 -14.48
C HIS A 729 -32.75 10.70 -13.71
N ARG A 730 -33.23 11.88 -13.36
CA ARG A 730 -32.51 12.85 -12.52
C ARG A 730 -32.66 12.46 -11.07
N VAL A 731 -31.52 12.12 -10.42
CA VAL A 731 -31.53 11.59 -9.06
C VAL A 731 -30.59 12.38 -8.17
N ILE A 732 -31.07 12.79 -7.00
CA ILE A 732 -30.23 13.36 -5.95
C ILE A 732 -30.20 12.39 -4.78
N VAL A 733 -29.01 11.97 -4.37
CA VAL A 733 -28.83 11.25 -3.11
C VAL A 733 -28.85 12.25 -1.96
N HIS A 734 -29.90 12.19 -1.15
CA HIS A 734 -30.19 13.21 -0.15
C HIS A 734 -30.77 12.57 1.12
N PRO A 735 -30.56 13.12 2.32
CA PRO A 735 -31.14 12.57 3.55
C PRO A 735 -32.67 12.44 3.52
N THR A 736 -33.36 13.37 2.85
CA THR A 736 -34.81 13.40 2.72
C THR A 736 -35.24 13.70 1.29
N ASN A 737 -36.55 13.60 0.99
CA ASN A 737 -37.11 14.02 -0.30
C ASN A 737 -37.74 15.43 -0.27
N LYS A 738 -37.26 16.32 0.61
CA LYS A 738 -37.75 17.69 0.72
C LYS A 738 -36.98 18.64 -0.18
N ALA A 739 -37.71 19.53 -0.87
CA ALA A 739 -37.11 20.59 -1.69
C ALA A 739 -37.78 21.93 -1.39
N THR A 740 -37.02 23.03 -1.55
CA THR A 740 -37.61 24.37 -1.47
C THR A 740 -38.50 24.62 -2.70
N ALA A 741 -39.56 25.42 -2.57
CA ALA A 741 -40.39 25.81 -3.71
C ALA A 741 -39.59 26.38 -4.88
N ALA A 742 -38.52 27.14 -4.59
CA ALA A 742 -37.62 27.72 -5.59
C ALA A 742 -36.77 26.68 -6.37
N ALA A 743 -36.61 25.45 -5.87
CA ALA A 743 -35.86 24.40 -6.53
C ALA A 743 -36.64 23.82 -7.74
N SER A 744 -37.97 23.88 -7.76
CA SER A 744 -38.83 23.38 -8.85
C SER A 744 -38.50 21.94 -9.28
N ALA A 745 -38.30 21.03 -8.30
CA ALA A 745 -37.77 19.70 -8.52
C ALA A 745 -38.79 18.63 -8.94
N HIS A 746 -39.89 19.02 -9.64
CA HIS A 746 -41.04 18.14 -9.94
C HIS A 746 -40.75 16.94 -10.83
N GLU A 747 -39.69 17.01 -11.68
CA GLU A 747 -39.29 15.90 -12.56
C GLU A 747 -37.98 15.24 -12.10
N SER A 748 -37.57 15.47 -10.86
CA SER A 748 -36.38 14.92 -10.25
C SER A 748 -36.73 14.07 -9.04
N TYR A 749 -35.90 13.13 -8.72
CA TYR A 749 -36.14 12.14 -7.68
C TYR A 749 -35.06 12.19 -6.60
N ALA A 750 -35.46 11.89 -5.39
CA ALA A 750 -34.53 11.63 -4.28
C ALA A 750 -34.27 10.13 -4.16
N LEU A 751 -33.02 9.73 -4.09
CA LEU A 751 -32.58 8.48 -3.48
C LEU A 751 -32.26 8.82 -2.02
N THR A 752 -33.21 8.67 -1.12
CA THR A 752 -32.99 8.98 0.29
C THR A 752 -32.01 7.99 0.92
N LEU A 753 -31.32 8.38 2.00
CA LEU A 753 -30.41 7.47 2.70
C LEU A 753 -31.12 6.19 3.17
N ASP A 754 -32.40 6.27 3.57
CA ASP A 754 -33.19 5.08 3.93
C ASP A 754 -33.42 4.16 2.71
N ARG A 755 -33.73 4.74 1.54
CA ARG A 755 -33.91 3.98 0.29
C ARG A 755 -32.59 3.40 -0.22
N LEU A 756 -31.49 4.13 -0.05
CA LEU A 756 -30.14 3.63 -0.33
C LEU A 756 -29.80 2.45 0.59
N ASN A 757 -30.09 2.54 1.88
CA ASN A 757 -29.90 1.44 2.83
C ASN A 757 -30.78 0.24 2.47
N GLN A 758 -32.01 0.43 1.99
CA GLN A 758 -32.84 -0.65 1.49
C GLN A 758 -32.22 -1.32 0.26
N LEU A 759 -31.76 -0.54 -0.73
CA LEU A 759 -31.06 -1.05 -1.91
C LEU A 759 -29.81 -1.85 -1.52
N VAL A 760 -29.03 -1.35 -0.57
CA VAL A 760 -27.85 -2.04 -0.01
C VAL A 760 -28.24 -3.37 0.65
N ALA A 761 -29.29 -3.39 1.46
CA ALA A 761 -29.76 -4.61 2.14
C ALA A 761 -30.19 -5.69 1.14
N GLU A 762 -30.94 -5.32 0.11
CA GLU A 762 -31.41 -6.24 -0.93
C GLU A 762 -30.27 -6.70 -1.86
N SER A 763 -29.29 -5.82 -2.14
CA SER A 763 -28.05 -6.18 -2.86
C SER A 763 -27.22 -7.18 -2.07
N ARG A 764 -27.13 -7.01 -0.75
CA ARG A 764 -26.42 -7.93 0.15
C ARG A 764 -27.01 -9.33 0.12
N VAL A 765 -28.33 -9.43 0.14
CA VAL A 765 -29.05 -10.73 0.06
C VAL A 765 -28.69 -11.44 -1.23
N LEU A 766 -28.81 -10.76 -2.39
CA LEU A 766 -28.49 -11.34 -3.69
C LEU A 766 -27.02 -11.77 -3.78
N LEU A 767 -26.09 -10.89 -3.43
CA LEU A 767 -24.67 -11.20 -3.53
C LEU A 767 -24.26 -12.31 -2.59
N ARG A 768 -24.85 -12.41 -1.40
CA ARG A 768 -24.63 -13.54 -0.47
C ARG A 768 -25.06 -14.85 -1.11
N GLU A 769 -26.27 -14.94 -1.65
CA GLU A 769 -26.80 -16.13 -2.34
C GLU A 769 -25.84 -16.58 -3.46
N LEU A 770 -25.42 -15.65 -4.30
CA LEU A 770 -24.52 -15.95 -5.42
C LEU A 770 -23.10 -16.35 -4.98
N CYS A 771 -22.58 -15.73 -3.93
CA CYS A 771 -21.26 -16.06 -3.38
C CYS A 771 -21.21 -17.43 -2.70
N GLU A 772 -22.32 -17.90 -2.15
CA GLU A 772 -22.43 -19.19 -1.45
C GLU A 772 -22.80 -20.33 -2.41
N SER A 773 -23.11 -20.03 -3.67
CA SER A 773 -23.45 -21.03 -4.68
C SER A 773 -22.25 -21.96 -4.98
N GLN A 774 -22.52 -23.27 -5.08
CA GLN A 774 -21.52 -24.31 -5.41
C GLN A 774 -21.40 -24.57 -6.93
N LEU A 775 -21.93 -23.67 -7.74
CA LEU A 775 -22.01 -23.83 -9.19
C LEU A 775 -20.62 -23.71 -9.86
N THR A 776 -20.46 -24.45 -10.96
CA THR A 776 -19.29 -24.29 -11.84
C THR A 776 -19.32 -22.92 -12.53
N ASP A 777 -18.17 -22.47 -13.05
CA ASP A 777 -18.08 -21.19 -13.77
C ASP A 777 -18.97 -21.13 -15.04
N ILE A 778 -19.31 -22.28 -15.61
CA ILE A 778 -20.19 -22.39 -16.79
C ILE A 778 -21.65 -22.12 -16.36
N GLU A 779 -22.08 -22.67 -15.25
CA GLU A 779 -23.45 -22.53 -14.73
C GLU A 779 -23.70 -21.17 -14.07
N LEU A 780 -22.63 -20.53 -13.59
CA LEU A 780 -22.68 -19.32 -12.78
C LEU A 780 -23.40 -18.16 -13.48
N GLU A 781 -23.15 -17.94 -14.77
CA GLU A 781 -23.75 -16.84 -15.52
C GLU A 781 -25.28 -17.02 -15.66
N GLY A 782 -25.74 -18.24 -15.97
CA GLY A 782 -27.17 -18.56 -16.02
C GLY A 782 -27.85 -18.35 -14.67
N GLN A 783 -27.21 -18.75 -13.57
CA GLN A 783 -27.76 -18.54 -12.24
C GLN A 783 -27.77 -17.06 -11.88
N CYS A 784 -26.70 -16.32 -12.14
CA CYS A 784 -26.68 -14.87 -11.89
C CYS A 784 -27.79 -14.15 -12.64
N GLN A 785 -28.01 -14.52 -13.91
CA GLN A 785 -29.08 -13.95 -14.71
C GLN A 785 -30.47 -14.31 -14.14
N HIS A 786 -30.68 -15.57 -13.73
CA HIS A 786 -31.92 -16.02 -13.11
C HIS A 786 -32.19 -15.31 -11.78
N SER A 787 -31.19 -15.21 -10.89
CA SER A 787 -31.36 -14.53 -9.60
C SER A 787 -31.64 -13.03 -9.78
N ILE A 788 -31.01 -12.36 -10.75
CA ILE A 788 -31.29 -10.96 -11.08
C ILE A 788 -32.72 -10.76 -11.61
N GLU A 789 -33.24 -11.65 -12.47
CA GLU A 789 -34.60 -11.55 -13.01
C GLU A 789 -35.67 -11.53 -11.92
N HIS A 790 -35.43 -12.20 -10.81
CA HIS A 790 -36.34 -12.28 -9.67
C HIS A 790 -36.04 -11.26 -8.57
N SER A 791 -34.89 -10.57 -8.63
CA SER A 791 -34.43 -9.63 -7.62
C SER A 791 -35.09 -8.25 -7.75
N PRO A 792 -35.36 -7.57 -6.63
CA PRO A 792 -35.80 -6.16 -6.63
C PRO A 792 -34.73 -5.21 -7.18
N ILE A 793 -33.44 -5.61 -7.18
CA ILE A 793 -32.32 -4.78 -7.70
C ILE A 793 -32.06 -4.98 -9.20
N ARG A 794 -32.95 -5.66 -9.93
CA ARG A 794 -32.89 -5.70 -11.39
C ARG A 794 -32.90 -4.27 -11.95
N ALA A 795 -32.09 -3.99 -12.95
CA ALA A 795 -31.81 -2.64 -13.43
C ALA A 795 -33.06 -1.80 -13.74
N ASP A 796 -34.11 -2.40 -14.33
CA ASP A 796 -35.40 -1.73 -14.62
C ASP A 796 -36.25 -1.47 -13.38
N ARG A 797 -35.95 -2.12 -12.25
CA ARG A 797 -36.67 -1.92 -10.96
C ARG A 797 -35.98 -0.93 -10.03
N LEU A 798 -34.77 -0.47 -10.36
CA LEU A 798 -34.05 0.51 -9.53
C LEU A 798 -34.81 1.82 -9.35
N VAL A 799 -35.66 2.18 -10.29
CA VAL A 799 -36.54 3.34 -10.18
C VAL A 799 -37.54 3.25 -9.00
N ASN A 800 -37.80 2.05 -8.46
CA ASN A 800 -38.69 1.85 -7.30
C ASN A 800 -38.06 2.34 -5.99
N TYR A 801 -36.73 2.56 -5.93
CA TYR A 801 -36.08 3.18 -4.77
C TYR A 801 -36.10 4.70 -4.81
N LEU A 802 -36.52 5.27 -5.93
CA LEU A 802 -36.59 6.71 -6.13
C LEU A 802 -37.92 7.25 -5.62
N VAL A 803 -37.89 8.36 -4.89
CA VAL A 803 -39.06 9.05 -4.41
C VAL A 803 -39.11 10.47 -4.98
N PRO A 804 -40.32 10.96 -5.44
CA PRO A 804 -40.45 12.33 -5.91
C PRO A 804 -40.09 13.33 -4.80
N PHE A 805 -39.54 14.49 -5.18
CA PHE A 805 -39.36 15.60 -4.26
C PHE A 805 -40.72 16.23 -3.92
N VAL A 806 -40.91 16.63 -2.66
CA VAL A 806 -42.04 17.36 -2.16
C VAL A 806 -41.61 18.69 -1.57
N GLU A 807 -42.41 19.70 -1.66
CA GLU A 807 -42.19 20.98 -0.98
C GLU A 807 -42.08 20.77 0.53
N GLY A 808 -40.99 21.28 1.15
CA GLY A 808 -40.72 21.07 2.55
C GLY A 808 -40.25 22.29 3.30
#